data_5e0959213d9beade2a7c9677eea55f1d
#
_entry.id   5e0959213d9beade2a7c9677eea55f1d
#
_cell.length_a   1.000
_cell.length_b   1.000
_cell.length_c   1.000
_cell.angle_alpha   90.00
_cell.angle_beta   90.00
_cell.angle_gamma   90.00
#
_symmetry.space_group_name_H-M   'P 1'
#
loop_
_entity.id
_entity.type
_entity.pdbx_description
1 polymer ?
#
loop_
_entity_poly.entity_id
_entity_poly.type
_entity_poly.pdbx_seq_one_letter_code
_entity_poly.pdbx_strand_id
1 'polypeptide(L)'
;MKVEQKGSRYIACSSYAEREIPKAAGFRWDGVNKYWWTSDPAIAAKLGSEEAIATALVEQKAREVKKEEAVSASRAATSDVELPCPEGLAYLPYQRAGIATALDRPNVLFGDEMGLGKTIQAIGVINADESIKTVLVICPAGLRLNWKREMAKWFTRDMPSVIVGSTSWPEGFAVSIINYDILAKHEKRLHETVWDCVIVDESHYCKNPKAKRTIAVVGRDKSRNEEALPGVQARRRIMLTGTPIPNRPIEGQPLFHWLAPDEYGFKFFPYAKRYAAAYQNGYGWDFSGASNLDELQRKLRSTIMIRRLKADVLTELPAKRRQVVEIPANGDAKVVEAEVRAYTASEERIDALRVAVELAKAADATSYQDAVDQLRDAVQAAFTEMAALRHATALAKVPRVVEHILDSLAEEGHKIVVFSWHRDVIAAICEALAQEKIEAVSVTGDTPMQARQNAVDRFQSAPECRVFVGNIQAAGVGITLTAASHVIFAELDWVPGNITQAEDRCHRIGQRNSVLVQHIVLDGSIDARMAKTLIEKQAVLDAALDRETPEPVAPVTPAREKAATESLTRSKLDEVAAKLTPEQISAIHEGLRILAAVDRDHAATLNGVGYSKIDSGIGHSLAERLSLTPRQAALGQKIVHRYRRQLGTDLIAVADGIVKVQEATLC
;
A
#
# COMPACT_ATOMS: atom_id res chain seq x y z
N MET A 1 34.48 2.87 -34.93
CA MET A 1 33.60 3.76 -34.14
C MET A 1 34.20 3.86 -32.75
N LYS A 2 34.32 5.06 -32.16
CA LYS A 2 34.95 5.25 -30.87
C LYS A 2 33.84 5.48 -29.82
N VAL A 3 33.93 4.83 -28.68
CA VAL A 3 33.02 5.05 -27.54
C VAL A 3 33.78 5.90 -26.52
N GLU A 4 33.17 7.01 -26.11
CA GLU A 4 33.75 7.92 -25.12
C GLU A 4 32.85 7.98 -23.89
N GLN A 5 33.46 7.97 -22.69
CA GLN A 5 32.72 8.16 -21.45
C GLN A 5 32.58 9.66 -21.13
N LYS A 6 31.33 10.12 -20.94
CA LYS A 6 31.01 11.47 -20.43
C LYS A 6 30.11 11.35 -19.20
N GLY A 7 30.70 11.54 -18.03
CA GLY A 7 30.02 11.33 -16.75
C GLY A 7 29.55 9.88 -16.60
N SER A 8 28.26 9.66 -16.37
CA SER A 8 27.65 8.33 -16.24
C SER A 8 27.21 7.71 -17.57
N ARG A 9 27.50 8.32 -18.72
CA ARG A 9 27.08 7.86 -20.03
C ARG A 9 28.27 7.50 -20.92
N TYR A 10 28.13 6.43 -21.67
CA TYR A 10 29.00 6.04 -22.77
C TYR A 10 28.38 6.53 -24.08
N ILE A 11 29.13 7.32 -24.83
CA ILE A 11 28.66 7.98 -26.07
C ILE A 11 29.36 7.32 -27.25
N ALA A 12 28.61 6.87 -28.23
CA ALA A 12 29.09 6.40 -29.51
C ALA A 12 28.67 7.40 -30.59
N CYS A 13 29.66 8.02 -31.23
CA CYS A 13 29.44 8.86 -32.40
C CYS A 13 29.54 7.99 -33.64
N SER A 14 28.46 7.91 -34.41
CA SER A 14 28.39 7.18 -35.67
C SER A 14 27.90 8.05 -36.82
N SER A 15 28.39 7.82 -37.99
CA SER A 15 27.79 8.35 -39.24
C SER A 15 26.39 7.78 -39.45
N TYR A 16 25.60 8.43 -40.30
CA TYR A 16 24.26 7.94 -40.65
C TYR A 16 24.29 6.48 -41.24
N ALA A 17 25.33 6.18 -41.97
CA ALA A 17 25.52 4.84 -42.57
C ALA A 17 25.80 3.76 -41.50
N GLU A 18 26.41 4.12 -40.36
CA GLU A 18 26.78 3.20 -39.29
C GLU A 18 25.76 3.11 -38.15
N ARG A 19 24.61 3.79 -38.27
CA ARG A 19 23.59 3.92 -37.19
C ARG A 19 23.04 2.61 -36.66
N GLU A 20 23.03 1.55 -37.49
CA GLU A 20 22.53 0.23 -37.09
C GLU A 20 23.49 -0.49 -36.14
N ILE A 21 24.79 -0.14 -36.12
CA ILE A 21 25.80 -0.75 -35.25
C ILE A 21 25.56 -0.43 -33.79
N PRO A 22 25.50 0.88 -33.34
CA PRO A 22 25.20 1.18 -31.96
C PRO A 22 23.78 0.77 -31.55
N LYS A 23 22.83 0.79 -32.47
CA LYS A 23 21.48 0.33 -32.21
C LYS A 23 21.44 -1.18 -31.94
N ALA A 24 22.09 -2.00 -32.73
CA ALA A 24 22.21 -3.43 -32.52
C ALA A 24 22.96 -3.79 -31.24
N ALA A 25 23.96 -2.98 -30.85
CA ALA A 25 24.67 -3.14 -29.61
C ALA A 25 23.80 -2.79 -28.36
N GLY A 26 22.66 -2.09 -28.53
CA GLY A 26 21.74 -1.71 -27.46
C GLY A 26 21.85 -0.25 -27.00
N PHE A 27 22.57 0.60 -27.72
CA PHE A 27 22.61 2.03 -27.45
C PHE A 27 21.26 2.70 -27.80
N ARG A 28 20.96 3.81 -27.13
CA ARG A 28 19.78 4.63 -27.36
C ARG A 28 20.17 5.90 -28.08
N TRP A 29 19.34 6.36 -29.03
CA TRP A 29 19.57 7.59 -29.76
C TRP A 29 19.10 8.80 -28.92
N ASP A 30 20.00 9.79 -28.77
CA ASP A 30 19.66 11.09 -28.21
C ASP A 30 19.40 12.05 -29.37
N GLY A 31 18.12 12.37 -29.60
CA GLY A 31 17.70 13.22 -30.72
C GLY A 31 18.07 14.69 -30.57
N VAL A 32 18.35 15.16 -29.36
CA VAL A 32 18.76 16.54 -29.07
C VAL A 32 20.24 16.73 -29.33
N ASN A 33 21.05 15.83 -28.77
CA ASN A 33 22.51 15.92 -28.82
C ASN A 33 23.12 15.15 -30.02
N LYS A 34 22.30 14.47 -30.81
CA LYS A 34 22.67 13.73 -32.04
C LYS A 34 23.80 12.71 -31.87
N TYR A 35 23.75 11.93 -30.79
CA TYR A 35 24.66 10.80 -30.56
C TYR A 35 23.91 9.56 -30.00
N TRP A 36 24.55 8.41 -30.11
CA TRP A 36 24.11 7.19 -29.45
C TRP A 36 24.70 7.10 -28.04
N TRP A 37 23.91 6.69 -27.07
CA TRP A 37 24.39 6.59 -25.69
C TRP A 37 23.82 5.38 -24.97
N THR A 38 24.57 4.92 -23.97
CA THR A 38 24.14 3.94 -22.97
C THR A 38 24.73 4.32 -21.62
N SER A 39 24.05 3.97 -20.54
CA SER A 39 24.60 4.03 -19.18
C SER A 39 25.13 2.66 -18.73
N ASP A 40 24.97 1.62 -19.54
CA ASP A 40 25.39 0.27 -19.24
C ASP A 40 26.79 0.01 -19.82
N PRO A 41 27.80 -0.24 -18.95
CA PRO A 41 29.16 -0.53 -19.39
C PRO A 41 29.24 -1.78 -20.26
N ALA A 42 28.40 -2.80 -20.02
CA ALA A 42 28.37 -4.01 -20.81
C ALA A 42 27.87 -3.78 -22.25
N ILE A 43 26.95 -2.80 -22.43
CA ILE A 43 26.51 -2.35 -23.75
C ILE A 43 27.61 -1.53 -24.42
N ALA A 44 28.24 -0.61 -23.69
CA ALA A 44 29.35 0.20 -24.18
C ALA A 44 30.53 -0.66 -24.61
N ALA A 45 30.79 -1.70 -23.86
CA ALA A 45 31.82 -2.68 -24.09
C ALA A 45 31.72 -3.40 -25.43
N LYS A 46 30.53 -3.59 -25.96
CA LYS A 46 30.32 -4.21 -27.29
C LYS A 46 30.90 -3.39 -28.45
N LEU A 47 31.15 -2.09 -28.24
CA LEU A 47 31.66 -1.17 -29.25
C LEU A 47 32.98 -0.48 -28.89
N GLY A 48 33.48 -0.66 -27.65
CA GLY A 48 34.71 -0.07 -27.14
C GLY A 48 35.95 -0.94 -27.32
N SER A 49 37.14 -0.42 -26.90
CA SER A 49 38.37 -1.22 -26.83
C SER A 49 38.26 -2.28 -25.72
N GLU A 50 39.00 -3.38 -25.84
CA GLU A 50 39.02 -4.47 -24.82
C GLU A 50 39.37 -3.95 -23.42
N GLU A 51 40.25 -2.95 -23.35
CA GLU A 51 40.71 -2.35 -22.10
C GLU A 51 39.60 -1.49 -21.41
N ALA A 52 38.85 -0.74 -22.20
CA ALA A 52 37.64 -0.02 -21.70
C ALA A 52 36.56 -0.98 -21.24
N ILE A 53 36.43 -2.12 -21.90
CA ILE A 53 35.53 -3.21 -21.53
C ILE A 53 35.91 -3.81 -20.18
N ALA A 54 37.18 -4.15 -19.98
CA ALA A 54 37.67 -4.76 -18.76
C ALA A 54 37.48 -3.80 -17.57
N THR A 55 37.80 -2.52 -17.72
CA THR A 55 37.59 -1.49 -16.69
C THR A 55 36.11 -1.33 -16.34
N ALA A 56 35.25 -1.27 -17.35
CA ALA A 56 33.81 -1.12 -17.16
C ALA A 56 33.18 -2.35 -16.47
N LEU A 57 33.64 -3.55 -16.79
CA LEU A 57 33.21 -4.80 -16.13
C LEU A 57 33.67 -4.90 -14.68
N VAL A 58 34.89 -4.41 -14.38
CA VAL A 58 35.39 -4.32 -13.00
C VAL A 58 34.57 -3.33 -12.20
N GLU A 59 34.28 -2.14 -12.75
CA GLU A 59 33.43 -1.16 -12.09
C GLU A 59 32.00 -1.67 -11.88
N GLN A 60 31.43 -2.37 -12.85
CA GLN A 60 30.11 -2.96 -12.71
C GLN A 60 30.08 -4.01 -11.62
N LYS A 61 31.04 -4.94 -11.59
CA LYS A 61 31.18 -5.93 -10.53
C LYS A 61 31.36 -5.26 -9.15
N ALA A 62 32.19 -4.25 -9.06
CA ALA A 62 32.39 -3.50 -7.81
C ALA A 62 31.09 -2.83 -7.34
N ARG A 63 30.28 -2.28 -8.26
CA ARG A 63 28.95 -1.71 -7.95
C ARG A 63 27.97 -2.79 -7.50
N GLU A 64 27.99 -3.97 -8.13
CA GLU A 64 27.14 -5.10 -7.73
C GLU A 64 27.50 -5.62 -6.36
N VAL A 65 28.79 -5.81 -6.08
CA VAL A 65 29.29 -6.18 -4.74
C VAL A 65 28.86 -5.16 -3.70
N LYS A 66 29.06 -3.87 -3.95
CA LYS A 66 28.63 -2.80 -3.04
C LYS A 66 27.12 -2.79 -2.79
N LYS A 67 26.31 -3.14 -3.81
CA LYS A 67 24.86 -3.28 -3.64
C LYS A 67 24.50 -4.48 -2.76
N GLU A 68 25.15 -5.61 -2.93
CA GLU A 68 24.90 -6.80 -2.11
C GLU A 68 25.37 -6.57 -0.66
N GLU A 69 26.50 -5.91 -0.46
CA GLU A 69 26.95 -5.47 0.88
C GLU A 69 25.93 -4.55 1.54
N ALA A 70 25.38 -3.58 0.80
CA ALA A 70 24.34 -2.68 1.30
C ALA A 70 23.04 -3.41 1.62
N VAL A 71 22.64 -4.42 0.83
CA VAL A 71 21.51 -5.30 1.12
C VAL A 71 21.75 -6.09 2.40
N SER A 72 22.93 -6.69 2.56
CA SER A 72 23.32 -7.42 3.76
C SER A 72 23.32 -6.51 5.00
N ALA A 73 23.95 -5.33 4.91
CA ALA A 73 23.98 -4.35 5.99
C ALA A 73 22.57 -3.89 6.41
N SER A 74 21.63 -3.80 5.46
CA SER A 74 20.24 -3.42 5.76
C SER A 74 19.48 -4.42 6.65
N ARG A 75 20.01 -5.65 6.79
CA ARG A 75 19.46 -6.75 7.58
C ARG A 75 20.31 -7.11 8.79
N ALA A 76 21.48 -6.49 8.93
CA ALA A 76 22.43 -6.85 9.97
C ALA A 76 21.80 -6.84 11.37
N ALA A 77 21.93 -7.95 12.07
CA ALA A 77 21.41 -8.12 13.44
C ALA A 77 22.41 -7.63 14.50
N THR A 78 23.66 -7.44 14.14
CA THR A 78 24.74 -7.01 15.05
C THR A 78 25.71 -6.07 14.36
N SER A 79 26.42 -5.25 15.16
CA SER A 79 27.54 -4.43 14.72
C SER A 79 28.46 -4.17 15.90
N ASP A 80 29.74 -4.18 15.66
CA ASP A 80 30.78 -3.90 16.67
C ASP A 80 31.13 -2.40 16.75
N VAL A 81 30.46 -1.56 15.96
CA VAL A 81 30.72 -0.11 15.97
C VAL A 81 30.35 0.47 17.33
N GLU A 82 31.27 1.16 17.95
CA GLU A 82 31.00 1.94 19.16
C GLU A 82 30.23 3.22 18.78
N LEU A 83 29.14 3.46 19.48
CA LEU A 83 28.24 4.59 19.24
C LEU A 83 28.02 5.37 20.53
N PRO A 84 27.99 6.71 20.49
CA PRO A 84 27.68 7.52 21.65
C PRO A 84 26.31 7.13 22.25
N CYS A 85 26.32 6.77 23.54
CA CYS A 85 25.12 6.35 24.27
C CYS A 85 25.12 6.98 25.66
N PRO A 86 23.98 7.41 26.22
CA PRO A 86 23.93 7.92 27.59
C PRO A 86 24.36 6.88 28.62
N GLU A 87 24.93 7.33 29.72
CA GLU A 87 25.34 6.47 30.82
C GLU A 87 24.16 5.63 31.35
N GLY A 88 24.41 4.35 31.58
CA GLY A 88 23.37 3.41 32.05
C GLY A 88 22.40 2.93 30.97
N LEU A 89 22.54 3.38 29.73
CA LEU A 89 21.76 2.88 28.58
C LEU A 89 22.64 2.15 27.59
N ALA A 90 22.04 1.30 26.77
CA ALA A 90 22.74 0.61 25.69
C ALA A 90 21.81 0.41 24.49
N TYR A 91 22.34 0.59 23.28
CA TYR A 91 21.64 0.16 22.08
C TYR A 91 21.65 -1.36 21.98
N LEU A 92 20.53 -1.94 21.62
CA LEU A 92 20.47 -3.37 21.28
C LEU A 92 21.35 -3.66 20.06
N PRO A 93 21.88 -4.88 19.91
CA PRO A 93 22.85 -5.21 18.84
C PRO A 93 22.37 -4.78 17.44
N TYR A 94 21.14 -5.09 17.09
CA TYR A 94 20.55 -4.69 15.81
C TYR A 94 20.30 -3.18 15.70
N GLN A 95 19.99 -2.48 16.80
CA GLN A 95 19.87 -1.01 16.78
C GLN A 95 21.22 -0.38 16.45
N ARG A 96 22.28 -0.88 17.03
CA ARG A 96 23.66 -0.47 16.74
C ARG A 96 23.98 -0.68 15.26
N ALA A 97 23.68 -1.86 14.72
CA ALA A 97 23.84 -2.16 13.29
C ALA A 97 23.04 -1.20 12.40
N GLY A 98 21.81 -0.88 12.79
CA GLY A 98 20.95 0.06 12.05
C GLY A 98 21.49 1.48 12.06
N ILE A 99 21.97 1.96 13.20
CA ILE A 99 22.59 3.29 13.32
C ILE A 99 23.87 3.34 12.46
N ALA A 100 24.77 2.35 12.58
CA ALA A 100 25.98 2.27 11.79
C ALA A 100 25.68 2.30 10.27
N THR A 101 24.74 1.47 9.81
CA THR A 101 24.31 1.46 8.39
C THR A 101 23.71 2.80 7.96
N ALA A 102 22.98 3.49 8.85
CA ALA A 102 22.39 4.78 8.55
C ALA A 102 23.42 5.90 8.45
N LEU A 103 24.52 5.83 9.18
CA LEU A 103 25.61 6.81 9.09
C LEU A 103 26.28 6.80 7.72
N ASP A 104 26.39 5.64 7.07
CA ASP A 104 26.95 5.48 5.72
C ASP A 104 26.01 5.98 4.61
N ARG A 105 24.76 6.33 4.94
CA ARG A 105 23.75 6.77 3.98
C ARG A 105 23.29 8.19 4.30
N PRO A 106 23.25 9.11 3.33
CA PRO A 106 22.77 10.46 3.58
C PRO A 106 21.27 10.49 3.91
N ASN A 107 20.51 9.61 3.29
CA ASN A 107 19.06 9.50 3.49
C ASN A 107 18.68 8.05 3.78
N VAL A 108 17.80 7.85 4.75
CA VAL A 108 17.45 6.50 5.21
C VAL A 108 15.97 6.35 5.54
N LEU A 109 15.43 5.18 5.22
CA LEU A 109 14.15 4.69 5.67
C LEU A 109 14.37 3.58 6.69
N PHE A 110 14.16 3.86 7.97
CA PHE A 110 14.05 2.80 8.97
C PHE A 110 12.68 2.12 8.82
N GLY A 111 12.69 1.06 8.05
CA GLY A 111 11.55 0.20 7.78
C GLY A 111 11.45 -1.00 8.72
N ASP A 112 12.20 -1.01 9.82
CA ASP A 112 12.17 -2.05 10.84
C ASP A 112 10.75 -2.34 11.31
N GLU A 113 10.46 -3.59 11.61
CA GLU A 113 9.17 -4.00 12.16
C GLU A 113 8.82 -3.16 13.40
N MET A 114 7.54 -3.01 13.65
CA MET A 114 7.06 -2.18 14.77
C MET A 114 7.57 -2.72 16.10
N GLY A 115 7.93 -1.81 17.02
CA GLY A 115 8.46 -2.18 18.34
C GLY A 115 9.98 -2.41 18.40
N LEU A 116 10.71 -2.32 17.28
CA LEU A 116 12.18 -2.46 17.25
C LEU A 116 12.96 -1.18 17.61
N GLY A 117 12.28 -0.14 18.10
CA GLY A 117 12.94 1.08 18.60
C GLY A 117 13.50 1.99 17.51
N LYS A 118 12.78 2.19 16.41
CA LYS A 118 13.16 3.12 15.33
C LYS A 118 13.47 4.53 15.82
N THR A 119 12.69 5.03 16.79
CA THR A 119 12.92 6.34 17.44
C THR A 119 14.31 6.41 18.07
N ILE A 120 14.70 5.37 18.80
CA ILE A 120 16.03 5.26 19.46
C ILE A 120 17.13 5.24 18.40
N GLN A 121 16.94 4.51 17.31
CA GLN A 121 17.91 4.46 16.22
C GLN A 121 18.08 5.82 15.54
N ALA A 122 17.00 6.56 15.29
CA ALA A 122 17.06 7.91 14.73
C ALA A 122 17.80 8.89 15.67
N ILE A 123 17.56 8.81 16.98
CA ILE A 123 18.29 9.60 17.98
C ILE A 123 19.78 9.17 18.01
N GLY A 124 20.06 7.88 17.91
CA GLY A 124 21.42 7.35 17.82
C GLY A 124 22.21 7.90 16.63
N VAL A 125 21.57 8.06 15.47
CA VAL A 125 22.19 8.74 14.31
C VAL A 125 22.55 10.19 14.62
N ILE A 126 21.66 10.92 15.30
CA ILE A 126 21.93 12.30 15.71
C ILE A 126 23.10 12.37 16.70
N ASN A 127 23.16 11.44 17.66
CA ASN A 127 24.24 11.40 18.65
C ASN A 127 25.59 11.15 18.00
N ALA A 128 25.63 10.26 16.99
CA ALA A 128 26.85 9.85 16.32
C ALA A 128 27.34 10.85 15.25
N ASP A 129 26.44 11.67 14.69
CA ASP A 129 26.78 12.69 13.69
C ASP A 129 26.81 14.08 14.33
N GLU A 130 27.99 14.50 14.78
CA GLU A 130 28.19 15.79 15.45
C GLU A 130 27.94 17.01 14.52
N SER A 131 27.88 16.82 13.21
CA SER A 131 27.57 17.89 12.26
C SER A 131 26.11 18.32 12.32
N ILE A 132 25.23 17.49 12.88
CA ILE A 132 23.80 17.78 13.06
C ILE A 132 23.63 18.74 14.24
N LYS A 133 23.24 19.97 13.98
CA LYS A 133 22.94 21.01 14.97
C LYS A 133 21.46 21.36 15.03
N THR A 134 20.76 21.25 13.90
CA THR A 134 19.32 21.57 13.79
C THR A 134 18.54 20.35 13.32
N VAL A 135 17.47 20.01 14.05
CA VAL A 135 16.64 18.84 13.78
C VAL A 135 15.17 19.24 13.71
N LEU A 136 14.49 18.82 12.66
CA LEU A 136 13.04 18.87 12.56
C LEU A 136 12.46 17.45 12.68
N VAL A 137 11.56 17.24 13.64
CA VAL A 137 10.80 15.99 13.78
C VAL A 137 9.36 16.24 13.39
N ILE A 138 8.90 15.56 12.35
CA ILE A 138 7.50 15.55 11.89
C ILE A 138 6.88 14.23 12.30
N CYS A 139 5.86 14.25 13.15
CA CYS A 139 5.24 13.05 13.70
C CYS A 139 3.72 13.22 13.89
N PRO A 140 2.96 12.13 14.10
CA PRO A 140 1.58 12.22 14.56
C PRO A 140 1.43 13.01 15.86
N ALA A 141 0.31 13.72 16.03
CA ALA A 141 0.08 14.60 17.17
C ALA A 141 0.28 13.90 18.52
N GLY A 142 -0.14 12.64 18.64
CA GLY A 142 0.00 11.83 19.85
C GLY A 142 1.45 11.45 20.20
N LEU A 143 2.38 11.53 19.24
CA LEU A 143 3.79 11.13 19.44
C LEU A 143 4.71 12.28 19.89
N ARG A 144 4.27 13.54 19.82
CA ARG A 144 5.14 14.70 20.09
C ARG A 144 5.75 14.66 21.49
N LEU A 145 4.96 14.32 22.51
CA LEU A 145 5.45 14.23 23.88
C LEU A 145 6.38 13.02 24.06
N ASN A 146 6.06 11.90 23.43
CA ASN A 146 6.93 10.73 23.44
C ASN A 146 8.30 11.04 22.82
N TRP A 147 8.33 11.73 21.66
CA TRP A 147 9.57 12.19 21.05
C TRP A 147 10.39 13.06 22.00
N LYS A 148 9.74 14.04 22.66
CA LYS A 148 10.42 14.91 23.63
C LYS A 148 11.03 14.12 24.80
N ARG A 149 10.31 13.12 25.33
CA ARG A 149 10.78 12.24 26.42
C ARG A 149 11.92 11.32 25.99
N GLU A 150 11.78 10.70 24.82
CA GLU A 150 12.83 9.83 24.29
C GLU A 150 14.11 10.62 24.00
N MET A 151 14.02 11.81 23.46
CA MET A 151 15.18 12.69 23.26
C MET A 151 15.84 13.07 24.58
N ALA A 152 15.08 13.46 25.58
CA ALA A 152 15.62 13.77 26.91
C ALA A 152 16.33 12.57 27.55
N LYS A 153 15.90 11.34 27.22
CA LYS A 153 16.50 10.09 27.74
C LYS A 153 17.74 9.65 26.95
N TRP A 154 17.74 9.83 25.62
CA TRP A 154 18.72 9.21 24.74
C TRP A 154 19.77 10.17 24.15
N PHE A 155 19.60 11.50 24.25
CA PHE A 155 20.64 12.42 23.78
C PHE A 155 21.90 12.33 24.65
N THR A 156 23.04 12.34 24.00
CA THR A 156 24.38 12.37 24.64
C THR A 156 24.97 13.78 24.72
N ARG A 157 24.31 14.75 24.12
CA ARG A 157 24.73 16.16 24.06
C ARG A 157 23.54 17.09 24.27
N ASP A 158 23.82 18.32 24.67
CA ASP A 158 22.76 19.32 24.93
C ASP A 158 22.13 19.75 23.60
N MET A 159 20.90 19.28 23.37
CA MET A 159 20.07 19.63 22.22
C MET A 159 18.65 19.98 22.70
N PRO A 160 18.42 21.23 23.12
CA PRO A 160 17.13 21.61 23.65
C PRO A 160 16.03 21.44 22.61
N SER A 161 14.93 20.80 23.03
CA SER A 161 13.81 20.45 22.15
C SER A 161 12.52 21.18 22.52
N VAL A 162 11.74 21.56 21.49
CA VAL A 162 10.45 22.23 21.65
C VAL A 162 9.35 21.55 20.84
N ILE A 163 8.14 21.53 21.39
CA ILE A 163 6.94 21.14 20.66
C ILE A 163 6.33 22.40 20.03
N VAL A 164 6.26 22.40 18.70
CA VAL A 164 5.71 23.52 17.91
C VAL A 164 4.19 23.58 18.10
N GLY A 165 3.68 24.79 18.39
CA GLY A 165 2.26 25.06 18.52
C GLY A 165 1.59 25.37 17.19
N SER A 166 0.26 25.49 17.20
CA SER A 166 -0.50 25.78 15.98
C SER A 166 -0.35 27.23 15.49
N THR A 167 0.00 28.15 16.39
CA THR A 167 0.11 29.60 16.12
C THR A 167 1.50 30.16 16.38
N SER A 168 2.38 29.39 17.01
CA SER A 168 3.72 29.84 17.40
C SER A 168 4.78 28.80 17.12
N TRP A 169 5.94 29.25 16.70
CA TRP A 169 7.15 28.44 16.56
C TRP A 169 8.23 29.06 17.48
N PRO A 170 8.47 28.50 18.65
CA PRO A 170 9.50 29.03 19.57
C PRO A 170 10.90 28.94 18.94
N GLU A 171 11.71 29.97 19.17
CA GLU A 171 13.09 30.07 18.66
C GLU A 171 14.12 29.67 19.73
N GLY A 172 15.36 29.45 19.30
CA GLY A 172 16.45 29.09 20.20
C GLY A 172 16.55 27.62 20.57
N PHE A 173 15.80 26.75 19.89
CA PHE A 173 15.83 25.30 20.11
C PHE A 173 16.57 24.58 18.98
N ALA A 174 17.40 23.61 19.34
CA ALA A 174 18.09 22.76 18.40
C ALA A 174 17.13 21.78 17.71
N VAL A 175 16.08 21.35 18.42
CA VAL A 175 15.11 20.37 17.92
C VAL A 175 13.69 20.94 17.96
N SER A 176 13.04 20.95 16.81
CA SER A 176 11.63 21.34 16.66
C SER A 176 10.77 20.11 16.37
N ILE A 177 9.75 19.83 17.19
CA ILE A 177 8.83 18.71 17.06
C ILE A 177 7.47 19.22 16.62
N ILE A 178 7.02 18.87 15.43
CA ILE A 178 5.78 19.35 14.80
C ILE A 178 4.90 18.16 14.37
N ASN A 179 3.58 18.33 14.38
CA ASN A 179 2.68 17.31 13.87
C ASN A 179 2.13 17.65 12.48
N TYR A 180 1.70 16.62 11.77
CA TYR A 180 1.23 16.71 10.38
C TYR A 180 0.10 17.72 10.15
N ASP A 181 -0.82 17.88 11.14
CA ASP A 181 -2.02 18.68 10.96
C ASP A 181 -1.75 20.19 10.92
N ILE A 182 -0.61 20.62 11.47
CA ILE A 182 -0.23 22.05 11.51
C ILE A 182 0.89 22.43 10.54
N LEU A 183 1.39 21.50 9.71
CA LEU A 183 2.47 21.78 8.75
C LEU A 183 2.11 22.97 7.82
N ALA A 184 0.89 23.00 7.29
CA ALA A 184 0.45 24.06 6.40
C ALA A 184 0.44 25.46 7.07
N LYS A 185 0.32 25.54 8.39
CA LYS A 185 0.36 26.81 9.15
C LYS A 185 1.77 27.38 9.26
N HIS A 186 2.78 26.53 9.07
CA HIS A 186 4.19 26.89 9.20
C HIS A 186 4.97 26.67 7.88
N GLU A 187 4.25 26.62 6.74
CA GLU A 187 4.78 26.26 5.43
C GLU A 187 6.00 27.13 5.06
N LYS A 188 5.91 28.45 5.25
CA LYS A 188 7.00 29.37 4.94
C LYS A 188 8.30 28.98 5.67
N ARG A 189 8.24 28.78 6.98
CA ARG A 189 9.42 28.41 7.79
C ARG A 189 9.96 27.04 7.43
N LEU A 190 9.08 26.08 7.14
CA LEU A 190 9.46 24.74 6.75
C LEU A 190 10.28 24.69 5.46
N HIS A 191 9.92 25.53 4.48
CA HIS A 191 10.56 25.53 3.16
C HIS A 191 11.74 26.50 3.05
N GLU A 192 11.77 27.57 3.84
CA GLU A 192 12.89 28.55 3.85
C GLU A 192 14.06 28.09 4.73
N THR A 193 13.85 27.14 5.65
CA THR A 193 14.89 26.61 6.52
C THR A 193 15.54 25.36 5.92
N VAL A 194 16.87 25.34 5.84
CA VAL A 194 17.64 24.14 5.52
C VAL A 194 18.05 23.49 6.84
N TRP A 195 17.46 22.33 7.12
CA TRP A 195 17.72 21.57 8.33
C TRP A 195 18.95 20.68 8.18
N ASP A 196 19.72 20.48 9.25
CA ASP A 196 20.78 19.47 9.22
C ASP A 196 20.20 18.07 9.14
N CYS A 197 19.11 17.80 9.90
CA CYS A 197 18.41 16.53 9.86
C CYS A 197 16.88 16.75 9.92
N VAL A 198 16.15 16.05 9.06
CA VAL A 198 14.69 15.95 9.13
C VAL A 198 14.30 14.50 9.38
N ILE A 199 13.51 14.29 10.43
CA ILE A 199 12.93 12.98 10.78
C ILE A 199 11.44 13.05 10.52
N VAL A 200 10.93 12.11 9.72
CA VAL A 200 9.49 11.95 9.41
C VAL A 200 9.03 10.63 10.00
N ASP A 201 8.38 10.70 11.14
CA ASP A 201 7.90 9.52 11.86
C ASP A 201 6.50 9.12 11.39
N GLU A 202 6.24 7.81 11.34
CA GLU A 202 5.07 7.20 10.71
C GLU A 202 4.89 7.76 9.28
N SER A 203 5.97 7.73 8.51
CA SER A 203 6.06 8.37 7.18
C SER A 203 4.99 7.90 6.19
N HIS A 204 4.35 6.75 6.43
CA HIS A 204 3.19 6.28 5.65
C HIS A 204 2.00 7.27 5.67
N TYR A 205 1.96 8.26 6.56
CA TYR A 205 1.02 9.39 6.50
C TYR A 205 1.21 10.23 5.22
N CYS A 206 2.38 10.17 4.59
CA CYS A 206 2.70 10.85 3.32
C CYS A 206 2.49 9.97 2.07
N LYS A 207 1.73 8.88 2.14
CA LYS A 207 1.49 7.93 1.05
C LYS A 207 0.68 8.50 -0.13
N ASN A 208 -0.15 9.49 0.10
CA ASN A 208 -0.97 10.12 -0.95
C ASN A 208 -0.29 11.40 -1.45
N PRO A 209 0.22 11.43 -2.70
CA PRO A 209 0.95 12.57 -3.25
C PRO A 209 0.11 13.86 -3.35
N LYS A 210 -1.22 13.75 -3.34
CA LYS A 210 -2.14 14.89 -3.41
C LYS A 210 -2.53 15.45 -2.04
N ALA A 211 -2.18 14.77 -0.96
CA ALA A 211 -2.52 15.23 0.39
C ALA A 211 -1.65 16.44 0.78
N LYS A 212 -2.25 17.47 1.39
CA LYS A 212 -1.56 18.69 1.83
C LYS A 212 -0.32 18.39 2.69
N ARG A 213 -0.42 17.42 3.61
CA ARG A 213 0.71 16.98 4.45
C ARG A 213 1.85 16.37 3.64
N THR A 214 1.55 15.59 2.59
CA THR A 214 2.58 15.02 1.71
C THR A 214 3.27 16.12 0.92
N ILE A 215 2.52 17.04 0.33
CA ILE A 215 3.05 18.19 -0.40
C ILE A 215 3.94 19.04 0.50
N ALA A 216 3.53 19.30 1.75
CA ALA A 216 4.32 20.06 2.71
C ALA A 216 5.69 19.40 3.01
N VAL A 217 5.75 18.07 3.11
CA VAL A 217 6.98 17.33 3.44
C VAL A 217 7.82 17.03 2.22
N VAL A 218 7.22 16.43 1.18
CA VAL A 218 7.91 15.89 -0.01
C VAL A 218 8.05 16.93 -1.11
N GLY A 219 7.14 17.91 -1.15
CA GLY A 219 7.02 18.84 -2.27
C GLY A 219 6.07 18.35 -3.35
N ARG A 220 6.03 19.11 -4.43
CA ARG A 220 5.23 18.84 -5.62
C ARG A 220 5.95 19.29 -6.87
N ASP A 221 5.97 18.44 -7.88
CA ASP A 221 6.50 18.78 -9.20
C ASP A 221 5.58 19.75 -9.94
N LYS A 222 6.15 20.51 -10.88
CA LYS A 222 5.40 21.37 -11.79
C LYS A 222 4.42 20.54 -12.63
N SER A 223 3.17 20.94 -12.65
CA SER A 223 2.12 20.39 -13.51
C SER A 223 1.55 21.47 -14.45
N ARG A 224 0.58 21.11 -15.29
CA ARG A 224 -0.08 22.08 -16.18
C ARG A 224 -0.77 23.20 -15.42
N ASN A 225 -1.31 22.91 -14.23
CA ASN A 225 -2.17 23.83 -13.48
C ASN A 225 -1.56 24.28 -12.15
N GLU A 226 -0.35 23.79 -11.81
CA GLU A 226 0.25 24.03 -10.50
C GLU A 226 1.76 24.21 -10.64
N GLU A 227 2.30 25.24 -9.99
CA GLU A 227 3.74 25.45 -9.91
C GLU A 227 4.41 24.41 -9.01
N ALA A 228 5.71 24.17 -9.25
CA ALA A 228 6.51 23.33 -8.39
C ALA A 228 6.58 23.91 -6.97
N LEU A 229 6.47 23.06 -5.97
CA LEU A 229 6.64 23.44 -4.57
C LEU A 229 7.76 22.58 -3.98
N PRO A 230 8.84 23.17 -3.44
CA PRO A 230 9.88 22.38 -2.79
C PRO A 230 9.31 21.73 -1.52
N GLY A 231 9.73 20.50 -1.24
CA GLY A 231 9.52 19.89 0.07
C GLY A 231 10.46 20.47 1.13
N VAL A 232 10.37 19.95 2.34
CA VAL A 232 11.29 20.32 3.42
C VAL A 232 12.73 20.01 3.03
N GLN A 233 13.60 21.00 3.14
CA GLN A 233 15.02 20.89 2.76
C GLN A 233 15.86 20.39 3.94
N ALA A 234 16.68 19.38 3.71
CA ALA A 234 17.56 18.83 4.73
C ALA A 234 18.82 18.25 4.11
N ARG A 235 19.94 18.30 4.86
CA ARG A 235 21.18 17.61 4.49
C ARG A 235 21.03 16.09 4.70
N ARG A 236 20.38 15.68 5.79
CA ARG A 236 20.06 14.28 6.11
C ARG A 236 18.55 14.10 6.27
N ARG A 237 18.01 13.08 5.61
CA ARG A 237 16.58 12.75 5.66
C ARG A 237 16.39 11.36 6.25
N ILE A 238 15.60 11.27 7.31
CA ILE A 238 15.27 10.01 7.99
C ILE A 238 13.77 9.83 7.99
N MET A 239 13.29 8.74 7.42
CA MET A 239 11.90 8.32 7.52
C MET A 239 11.77 7.10 8.41
N LEU A 240 10.76 7.07 9.27
CA LEU A 240 10.48 5.95 10.16
C LEU A 240 9.08 5.42 9.85
N THR A 241 8.96 4.13 9.61
CA THR A 241 7.67 3.44 9.51
C THR A 241 7.85 1.93 9.61
N GLY A 242 6.99 1.24 10.34
CA GLY A 242 6.94 -0.23 10.33
C GLY A 242 6.27 -0.79 9.08
N THR A 243 5.53 0.06 8.34
CA THR A 243 4.77 -0.30 7.14
C THR A 243 5.12 0.65 5.99
N PRO A 244 6.30 0.50 5.35
CA PRO A 244 6.71 1.36 4.22
C PRO A 244 5.72 1.36 3.07
N ILE A 245 5.04 0.23 2.88
CA ILE A 245 3.98 0.02 1.88
C ILE A 245 2.75 -0.48 2.64
N PRO A 246 1.82 0.42 3.07
CA PRO A 246 0.69 0.02 3.91
C PRO A 246 -0.33 -0.87 3.22
N ASN A 247 -0.57 -0.68 1.91
CA ASN A 247 -1.63 -1.38 1.17
C ASN A 247 -1.22 -1.74 -0.27
N ARG A 248 -0.54 -0.84 -1.00
CA ARG A 248 -0.17 -1.02 -2.41
C ARG A 248 1.22 -0.46 -2.69
N PRO A 249 2.01 -1.06 -3.60
CA PRO A 249 3.37 -0.58 -3.91
C PRO A 249 3.43 0.89 -4.32
N ILE A 250 2.38 1.39 -4.98
CA ILE A 250 2.29 2.79 -5.39
C ILE A 250 2.34 3.78 -4.22
N GLU A 251 1.88 3.38 -3.04
CA GLU A 251 1.82 4.24 -1.84
C GLU A 251 3.20 4.58 -1.28
N GLY A 252 4.22 3.77 -1.60
CA GLY A 252 5.61 4.05 -1.20
C GLY A 252 6.31 5.09 -2.09
N GLN A 253 5.81 5.33 -3.30
CA GLN A 253 6.50 6.18 -4.29
C GLN A 253 6.85 7.59 -3.77
N PRO A 254 5.96 8.34 -3.10
CA PRO A 254 6.32 9.69 -2.61
C PRO A 254 7.45 9.66 -1.58
N LEU A 255 7.49 8.64 -0.73
CA LEU A 255 8.50 8.48 0.31
C LEU A 255 9.87 8.17 -0.30
N PHE A 256 9.90 7.19 -1.21
CA PHE A 256 11.12 6.75 -1.87
C PHE A 256 11.70 7.83 -2.78
N HIS A 257 10.83 8.57 -3.47
CA HIS A 257 11.22 9.71 -4.27
C HIS A 257 11.87 10.82 -3.42
N TRP A 258 11.30 11.17 -2.27
CA TRP A 258 11.87 12.20 -1.40
C TRP A 258 13.23 11.82 -0.82
N LEU A 259 13.43 10.52 -0.50
CA LEU A 259 14.71 10.02 0.03
C LEU A 259 15.78 9.87 -1.05
N ALA A 260 15.42 9.43 -2.25
CA ALA A 260 16.36 9.16 -3.34
C ALA A 260 15.73 9.49 -4.71
N PRO A 261 15.61 10.77 -5.05
CA PRO A 261 14.96 11.22 -6.30
C PRO A 261 15.63 10.67 -7.54
N ASP A 262 16.96 10.55 -7.55
CA ASP A 262 17.72 10.03 -8.69
C ASP A 262 17.46 8.55 -8.95
N GLU A 263 17.19 7.77 -7.91
CA GLU A 263 16.96 6.33 -7.99
C GLU A 263 15.50 5.97 -8.32
N TYR A 264 14.53 6.67 -7.72
CA TYR A 264 13.10 6.35 -7.89
C TYR A 264 12.38 7.28 -8.88
N GLY A 265 13.09 8.25 -9.46
CA GLY A 265 12.68 9.11 -10.56
C GLY A 265 11.56 10.10 -10.20
N PHE A 266 11.57 11.27 -10.84
CA PHE A 266 10.49 12.26 -10.72
C PHE A 266 9.17 11.79 -11.35
N LYS A 267 9.17 10.71 -12.16
CA LYS A 267 8.00 10.32 -12.94
C LYS A 267 7.22 9.21 -12.26
N PHE A 268 6.11 9.57 -11.69
CA PHE A 268 5.12 8.67 -11.10
C PHE A 268 4.76 7.47 -12.01
N PHE A 269 4.50 7.71 -13.31
CA PHE A 269 4.07 6.66 -14.23
C PHE A 269 5.10 5.55 -14.48
N PRO A 270 6.39 5.81 -14.68
CA PRO A 270 7.40 4.75 -14.78
C PRO A 270 7.45 3.85 -13.55
N TYR A 271 7.39 4.43 -12.34
CA TYR A 271 7.31 3.68 -11.10
C TYR A 271 6.02 2.84 -11.04
N ALA A 272 4.87 3.46 -11.32
CA ALA A 272 3.57 2.80 -11.29
C ALA A 272 3.47 1.62 -12.26
N LYS A 273 3.95 1.77 -13.50
CA LYS A 273 3.99 0.70 -14.49
C LYS A 273 4.88 -0.46 -14.06
N ARG A 274 6.02 -0.16 -13.43
CA ARG A 274 7.00 -1.19 -13.06
C ARG A 274 6.60 -1.94 -11.80
N TYR A 275 6.10 -1.25 -10.77
CA TYR A 275 5.90 -1.85 -9.45
C TYR A 275 4.44 -2.00 -9.03
N ALA A 276 3.53 -1.21 -9.60
CA ALA A 276 2.10 -1.28 -9.32
C ALA A 276 1.29 -1.92 -10.47
N ALA A 277 1.96 -2.55 -11.45
CA ALA A 277 1.31 -3.14 -12.63
C ALA A 277 0.27 -2.19 -13.28
N ALA A 278 0.60 -0.88 -13.31
CA ALA A 278 -0.33 0.14 -13.73
C ALA A 278 -0.76 -0.03 -15.19
N TYR A 279 -2.06 -0.03 -15.42
CA TYR A 279 -2.65 -0.11 -16.74
C TYR A 279 -3.84 0.83 -16.89
N GLN A 280 -4.20 1.12 -18.13
CA GLN A 280 -5.37 1.95 -18.42
C GLN A 280 -6.58 1.04 -18.58
N ASN A 281 -7.55 1.17 -17.66
CA ASN A 281 -8.72 0.28 -17.59
C ASN A 281 -9.97 0.83 -18.32
N GLY A 282 -9.80 1.93 -19.05
CA GLY A 282 -10.92 2.56 -19.77
C GLY A 282 -11.61 3.69 -18.98
N TYR A 283 -11.55 3.65 -17.66
CA TYR A 283 -12.03 4.73 -16.77
C TYR A 283 -10.90 5.66 -16.33
N GLY A 284 -9.66 5.26 -16.59
CA GLY A 284 -8.46 5.94 -16.17
C GLY A 284 -7.31 4.96 -15.93
N TRP A 285 -6.35 5.40 -15.14
CA TRP A 285 -5.25 4.55 -14.72
C TRP A 285 -5.61 3.76 -13.46
N ASP A 286 -5.44 2.46 -13.51
CA ASP A 286 -5.50 1.58 -12.35
C ASP A 286 -4.08 1.35 -11.81
N PHE A 287 -3.90 1.60 -10.51
CA PHE A 287 -2.66 1.44 -9.77
C PHE A 287 -2.79 0.43 -8.62
N SER A 288 -3.84 -0.39 -8.64
CA SER A 288 -4.14 -1.32 -7.54
C SER A 288 -3.28 -2.58 -7.55
N GLY A 289 -2.59 -2.86 -8.65
CA GLY A 289 -1.77 -4.04 -8.82
C GLY A 289 -0.41 -3.97 -8.13
N ALA A 290 0.34 -5.09 -8.25
CA ALA A 290 1.70 -5.24 -7.76
C ALA A 290 2.52 -6.04 -8.79
N SER A 291 3.77 -5.64 -9.04
CA SER A 291 4.69 -6.31 -9.96
C SER A 291 6.15 -6.03 -9.58
N ASN A 292 7.06 -6.91 -9.95
CA ASN A 292 8.51 -6.78 -9.72
C ASN A 292 8.86 -6.44 -8.25
N LEU A 293 8.18 -7.06 -7.28
CA LEU A 293 8.31 -6.75 -5.86
C LEU A 293 9.70 -7.10 -5.32
N ASP A 294 10.30 -8.21 -5.78
CA ASP A 294 11.66 -8.63 -5.37
C ASP A 294 12.71 -7.60 -5.83
N GLU A 295 12.54 -7.07 -7.05
CA GLU A 295 13.40 -6.01 -7.54
C GLU A 295 13.23 -4.74 -6.71
N LEU A 296 11.98 -4.34 -6.41
CA LEU A 296 11.72 -3.17 -5.57
C LEU A 296 12.34 -3.33 -4.19
N GLN A 297 12.16 -4.48 -3.55
CA GLN A 297 12.72 -4.82 -2.25
C GLN A 297 14.27 -4.73 -2.26
N ARG A 298 14.91 -5.40 -3.21
CA ARG A 298 16.38 -5.39 -3.34
C ARG A 298 16.88 -3.96 -3.60
N LYS A 299 16.21 -3.22 -4.46
CA LYS A 299 16.54 -1.83 -4.74
C LYS A 299 16.40 -0.94 -3.50
N LEU A 300 15.32 -1.06 -2.75
CA LEU A 300 15.11 -0.31 -1.49
C LEU A 300 16.24 -0.60 -0.48
N ARG A 301 16.55 -1.87 -0.27
CA ARG A 301 17.59 -2.30 0.69
C ARG A 301 18.99 -1.85 0.28
N SER A 302 19.31 -1.89 -1.01
CA SER A 302 20.61 -1.45 -1.51
C SER A 302 20.79 0.08 -1.52
N THR A 303 19.72 0.87 -1.37
CA THR A 303 19.78 2.33 -1.47
C THR A 303 19.41 3.03 -0.15
N ILE A 304 18.18 2.89 0.31
CA ILE A 304 17.64 3.72 1.39
C ILE A 304 17.10 2.92 2.59
N MET A 305 16.65 1.68 2.42
CA MET A 305 15.90 0.99 3.45
C MET A 305 16.78 0.12 4.36
N ILE A 306 16.56 0.27 5.66
CA ILE A 306 17.04 -0.63 6.71
C ILE A 306 15.79 -1.30 7.26
N ARG A 307 15.72 -2.65 7.16
CA ARG A 307 14.54 -3.39 7.62
C ARG A 307 14.89 -4.75 8.16
N ARG A 308 14.49 -4.98 9.40
CA ARG A 308 14.61 -6.24 10.13
C ARG A 308 13.27 -6.62 10.70
N LEU A 309 13.04 -7.91 10.84
CA LEU A 309 11.87 -8.47 11.49
C LEU A 309 12.19 -8.79 12.96
N LYS A 310 11.17 -8.79 13.81
CA LYS A 310 11.32 -9.18 15.22
C LYS A 310 11.82 -10.61 15.34
N ALA A 311 11.34 -11.51 14.46
CA ALA A 311 11.76 -12.91 14.44
C ALA A 311 13.27 -13.08 14.23
N ASP A 312 13.91 -12.15 13.49
CA ASP A 312 15.34 -12.24 13.15
C ASP A 312 16.24 -11.67 14.26
N VAL A 313 15.76 -10.68 15.01
CA VAL A 313 16.60 -9.86 15.92
C VAL A 313 16.17 -9.87 17.38
N LEU A 314 14.99 -10.37 17.69
CA LEU A 314 14.44 -10.51 19.04
C LEU A 314 14.02 -11.97 19.28
N THR A 315 14.97 -12.87 19.24
CA THR A 315 14.73 -14.33 19.41
C THR A 315 14.12 -14.69 20.76
N GLU A 316 14.29 -13.84 21.76
CA GLU A 316 13.69 -14.01 23.10
C GLU A 316 12.25 -13.46 23.18
N LEU A 317 11.75 -12.75 22.14
CA LEU A 317 10.38 -12.24 22.16
C LEU A 317 9.40 -13.38 22.00
N PRO A 318 8.45 -13.56 22.95
CA PRO A 318 7.46 -14.64 22.86
C PRO A 318 6.62 -14.58 21.59
N ALA A 319 6.13 -15.73 21.14
CA ALA A 319 5.34 -15.82 19.90
C ALA A 319 4.06 -14.98 19.93
N LYS A 320 3.67 -14.44 18.77
CA LYS A 320 2.37 -13.84 18.53
C LYS A 320 1.50 -14.80 17.73
N ARG A 321 0.31 -15.08 18.25
CA ARG A 321 -0.68 -15.98 17.61
C ARG A 321 -1.94 -15.20 17.29
N ARG A 322 -2.45 -15.36 16.07
CA ARG A 322 -3.72 -14.75 15.62
C ARG A 322 -4.80 -15.82 15.54
N GLN A 323 -5.99 -15.49 15.98
CA GLN A 323 -7.17 -16.34 15.95
C GLN A 323 -8.39 -15.53 15.51
N VAL A 324 -9.17 -16.06 14.59
CA VAL A 324 -10.51 -15.54 14.29
C VAL A 324 -11.49 -16.28 15.17
N VAL A 325 -12.26 -15.56 15.96
CA VAL A 325 -13.32 -16.09 16.81
C VAL A 325 -14.65 -15.77 16.14
N GLU A 326 -15.23 -16.77 15.50
CA GLU A 326 -16.54 -16.67 14.88
C GLU A 326 -17.62 -16.89 15.95
N ILE A 327 -18.42 -15.88 16.24
CA ILE A 327 -19.53 -15.93 17.18
C ILE A 327 -20.81 -16.18 16.40
N PRO A 328 -21.66 -17.17 16.79
CA PRO A 328 -22.94 -17.39 16.16
C PRO A 328 -23.83 -16.14 16.25
N ALA A 329 -24.46 -15.76 15.14
CA ALA A 329 -25.34 -14.59 15.05
C ALA A 329 -26.72 -14.79 15.73
N ASN A 330 -26.83 -15.69 16.73
CA ASN A 330 -28.07 -16.00 17.45
C ASN A 330 -28.63 -14.75 18.14
N GLY A 331 -29.80 -14.29 17.73
CA GLY A 331 -30.43 -13.03 18.17
C GLY A 331 -30.11 -11.84 17.28
N ASP A 332 -28.95 -11.81 16.65
CA ASP A 332 -28.48 -10.71 15.79
C ASP A 332 -28.54 -11.06 14.30
N ALA A 333 -29.11 -12.21 13.94
CA ALA A 333 -29.22 -12.70 12.56
C ALA A 333 -29.85 -11.66 11.61
N LYS A 334 -30.86 -10.91 12.06
CA LYS A 334 -31.48 -9.85 11.25
C LYS A 334 -30.53 -8.71 10.87
N VAL A 335 -29.58 -8.36 11.75
CA VAL A 335 -28.61 -7.30 11.50
C VAL A 335 -27.56 -7.79 10.49
N VAL A 336 -27.08 -9.02 10.66
CA VAL A 336 -26.14 -9.67 9.73
C VAL A 336 -26.81 -9.89 8.37
N GLU A 337 -28.05 -10.36 8.32
CA GLU A 337 -28.80 -10.51 7.06
C GLU A 337 -29.01 -9.18 6.34
N ALA A 338 -29.31 -8.10 7.08
CA ALA A 338 -29.44 -6.75 6.51
C ALA A 338 -28.09 -6.28 5.92
N GLU A 339 -26.99 -6.50 6.64
CA GLU A 339 -25.64 -6.17 6.20
C GLU A 339 -25.25 -6.94 4.91
N VAL A 340 -25.47 -8.24 4.88
CA VAL A 340 -25.16 -9.08 3.72
C VAL A 340 -26.04 -8.74 2.52
N ARG A 341 -27.33 -8.49 2.76
CA ARG A 341 -28.28 -8.11 1.69
C ARG A 341 -27.88 -6.78 1.05
N ALA A 342 -27.58 -5.78 1.86
CA ALA A 342 -27.14 -4.47 1.36
C ALA A 342 -25.80 -4.57 0.62
N TYR A 343 -24.88 -5.37 1.12
CA TYR A 343 -23.61 -5.65 0.45
C TYR A 343 -23.83 -6.24 -0.95
N THR A 344 -24.65 -7.31 -1.04
CA THR A 344 -24.93 -7.98 -2.30
C THR A 344 -25.64 -7.04 -3.28
N ALA A 345 -26.67 -6.30 -2.82
CA ALA A 345 -27.36 -5.33 -3.65
C ALA A 345 -26.45 -4.20 -4.14
N SER A 346 -25.52 -3.76 -3.31
CA SER A 346 -24.52 -2.75 -3.69
C SER A 346 -23.55 -3.28 -4.73
N GLU A 347 -23.04 -4.50 -4.59
CA GLU A 347 -22.17 -5.14 -5.59
C GLU A 347 -22.90 -5.28 -6.94
N GLU A 348 -24.11 -5.81 -6.94
CA GLU A 348 -24.94 -5.95 -8.16
C GLU A 348 -25.16 -4.60 -8.86
N ARG A 349 -25.49 -3.56 -8.08
CA ARG A 349 -25.68 -2.21 -8.61
C ARG A 349 -24.40 -1.62 -9.18
N ILE A 350 -23.27 -1.77 -8.49
CA ILE A 350 -21.99 -1.29 -8.96
C ILE A 350 -21.57 -2.03 -10.22
N ASP A 351 -21.79 -3.34 -10.30
CA ASP A 351 -21.46 -4.13 -11.48
C ASP A 351 -22.35 -3.76 -12.67
N ALA A 352 -23.65 -3.53 -12.46
CA ALA A 352 -24.54 -3.03 -13.49
C ALA A 352 -24.09 -1.65 -14.03
N LEU A 353 -23.69 -0.75 -13.14
CA LEU A 353 -23.17 0.57 -13.54
C LEU A 353 -21.82 0.48 -14.25
N ARG A 354 -20.95 -0.44 -13.88
CA ARG A 354 -19.70 -0.72 -14.62
C ARG A 354 -20.00 -1.15 -16.06
N VAL A 355 -20.99 -2.03 -16.25
CA VAL A 355 -21.47 -2.42 -17.57
C VAL A 355 -22.04 -1.22 -18.34
N ALA A 356 -22.85 -0.38 -17.69
CA ALA A 356 -23.40 0.82 -18.31
C ALA A 356 -22.29 1.79 -18.77
N VAL A 357 -21.22 1.95 -18.00
CA VAL A 357 -20.06 2.78 -18.39
C VAL A 357 -19.35 2.19 -19.62
N GLU A 358 -19.15 0.86 -19.69
CA GLU A 358 -18.55 0.24 -20.87
C GLU A 358 -19.41 0.41 -22.11
N LEU A 359 -20.73 0.30 -21.97
CA LEU A 359 -21.67 0.53 -23.09
C LEU A 359 -21.70 2.00 -23.52
N ALA A 360 -21.72 2.94 -22.58
CA ALA A 360 -21.69 4.37 -22.86
C ALA A 360 -20.39 4.81 -23.54
N LYS A 361 -19.27 4.16 -23.24
CA LYS A 361 -17.99 4.36 -23.90
C LYS A 361 -18.04 4.04 -25.40
N ALA A 362 -18.85 3.06 -25.79
CA ALA A 362 -19.11 2.69 -27.18
C ALA A 362 -20.14 3.60 -27.86
N ALA A 363 -20.85 4.46 -27.15
CA ALA A 363 -21.85 5.39 -27.69
C ALA A 363 -21.26 6.80 -27.95
N ASP A 364 -21.19 7.66 -26.96
CA ASP A 364 -20.71 9.03 -27.09
C ASP A 364 -20.03 9.53 -25.80
N ALA A 365 -19.38 10.73 -25.89
CA ALA A 365 -18.59 11.26 -24.78
C ALA A 365 -19.44 11.75 -23.60
N THR A 366 -20.64 12.28 -23.86
CA THR A 366 -21.53 12.82 -22.83
C THR A 366 -22.13 11.68 -22.02
N SER A 367 -22.71 10.69 -22.68
CA SER A 367 -23.24 9.48 -22.04
C SER A 367 -22.17 8.73 -21.24
N TYR A 368 -20.93 8.74 -21.71
CA TYR A 368 -19.80 8.15 -20.97
C TYR A 368 -19.52 8.88 -19.66
N GLN A 369 -19.45 10.23 -19.68
CA GLN A 369 -19.18 11.00 -18.48
C GLN A 369 -20.28 10.85 -17.45
N ASP A 370 -21.55 10.91 -17.87
CA ASP A 370 -22.71 10.72 -17.01
C ASP A 370 -22.71 9.33 -16.34
N ALA A 371 -22.38 8.28 -17.10
CA ALA A 371 -22.31 6.92 -16.55
C ALA A 371 -21.15 6.76 -15.54
N VAL A 372 -20.01 7.41 -15.78
CA VAL A 372 -18.88 7.42 -14.84
C VAL A 372 -19.24 8.15 -13.56
N ASP A 373 -19.94 9.26 -13.64
CA ASP A 373 -20.37 10.03 -12.46
C ASP A 373 -21.39 9.23 -11.65
N GLN A 374 -22.36 8.59 -12.30
CA GLN A 374 -23.31 7.67 -11.63
C GLN A 374 -22.62 6.50 -10.94
N LEU A 375 -21.63 5.89 -11.58
CA LEU A 375 -20.84 4.81 -10.96
C LEU A 375 -20.10 5.32 -9.72
N ARG A 376 -19.47 6.49 -9.81
CA ARG A 376 -18.75 7.09 -8.67
C ARG A 376 -19.70 7.36 -7.51
N ASP A 377 -20.86 7.95 -7.78
CA ASP A 377 -21.83 8.29 -6.75
C ASP A 377 -22.43 7.03 -6.11
N ALA A 378 -22.68 5.99 -6.90
CA ALA A 378 -23.14 4.69 -6.39
C ALA A 378 -22.10 4.00 -5.51
N VAL A 379 -20.80 4.04 -5.88
CA VAL A 379 -19.70 3.50 -5.07
C VAL A 379 -19.60 4.27 -3.75
N GLN A 380 -19.73 5.59 -3.77
CA GLN A 380 -19.68 6.41 -2.56
C GLN A 380 -20.89 6.13 -1.64
N ALA A 381 -22.09 6.02 -2.20
CA ALA A 381 -23.30 5.68 -1.45
C ALA A 381 -23.20 4.29 -0.81
N ALA A 382 -22.76 3.29 -1.59
CA ALA A 382 -22.54 1.92 -1.10
C ALA A 382 -21.53 1.88 0.04
N PHE A 383 -20.42 2.62 -0.08
CA PHE A 383 -19.44 2.69 1.00
C PHE A 383 -20.02 3.29 2.28
N THR A 384 -20.84 4.34 2.17
CA THR A 384 -21.50 4.99 3.32
C THR A 384 -22.52 4.06 3.98
N GLU A 385 -23.33 3.37 3.19
CA GLU A 385 -24.32 2.41 3.67
C GLU A 385 -23.64 1.22 4.38
N MET A 386 -22.59 0.66 3.78
CA MET A 386 -21.83 -0.42 4.38
C MET A 386 -21.17 -0.01 5.70
N ALA A 387 -20.65 1.22 5.79
CA ALA A 387 -20.07 1.73 7.03
C ALA A 387 -21.13 1.80 8.15
N ALA A 388 -22.36 2.27 7.83
CA ALA A 388 -23.45 2.33 8.79
C ALA A 388 -23.92 0.93 9.26
N LEU A 389 -24.01 -0.03 8.34
CA LEU A 389 -24.42 -1.39 8.66
C LEU A 389 -23.37 -2.14 9.49
N ARG A 390 -22.09 -2.00 9.13
CA ARG A 390 -20.99 -2.54 9.94
C ARG A 390 -20.98 -1.95 11.37
N HIS A 391 -21.29 -0.67 11.48
CA HIS A 391 -21.42 -0.02 12.78
C HIS A 391 -22.59 -0.62 13.60
N ALA A 392 -23.76 -0.84 12.96
CA ALA A 392 -24.88 -1.51 13.63
C ALA A 392 -24.53 -2.95 14.07
N THR A 393 -23.83 -3.71 13.20
CA THR A 393 -23.33 -5.06 13.52
C THR A 393 -22.32 -5.02 14.66
N ALA A 394 -21.47 -4.01 14.72
CA ALA A 394 -20.50 -3.82 15.80
C ALA A 394 -21.19 -3.56 17.15
N LEU A 395 -22.20 -2.72 17.19
CA LEU A 395 -23.01 -2.48 18.41
C LEU A 395 -23.76 -3.74 18.84
N ALA A 396 -24.38 -4.47 17.91
CA ALA A 396 -25.12 -5.69 18.19
C ALA A 396 -24.23 -6.76 18.86
N LYS A 397 -22.95 -6.88 18.47
CA LYS A 397 -22.04 -7.87 19.05
C LYS A 397 -21.42 -7.48 20.39
N VAL A 398 -21.59 -6.22 20.91
CA VAL A 398 -21.00 -5.75 22.16
C VAL A 398 -21.27 -6.72 23.33
N PRO A 399 -22.51 -7.21 23.58
CA PRO A 399 -22.76 -8.12 24.69
C PRO A 399 -21.88 -9.38 24.62
N ARG A 400 -21.68 -9.94 23.40
CA ARG A 400 -20.86 -11.15 23.20
C ARG A 400 -19.38 -10.87 23.35
N VAL A 401 -18.93 -9.68 22.90
CA VAL A 401 -17.54 -9.23 23.10
C VAL A 401 -17.27 -9.11 24.61
N VAL A 402 -18.19 -8.53 25.37
CA VAL A 402 -18.05 -8.38 26.83
C VAL A 402 -18.06 -9.74 27.52
N GLU A 403 -18.98 -10.65 27.16
CA GLU A 403 -18.99 -12.03 27.67
C GLU A 403 -17.63 -12.70 27.44
N HIS A 404 -17.08 -12.59 26.22
CA HIS A 404 -15.76 -13.15 25.90
C HIS A 404 -14.61 -12.50 26.69
N ILE A 405 -14.68 -11.19 26.95
CA ILE A 405 -13.73 -10.48 27.82
C ILE A 405 -13.81 -11.03 29.24
N LEU A 406 -15.02 -11.18 29.80
CA LEU A 406 -15.23 -11.69 31.15
C LEU A 406 -14.69 -13.11 31.30
N ASP A 407 -14.99 -14.00 30.35
CA ASP A 407 -14.44 -15.35 30.30
C ASP A 407 -12.91 -15.36 30.28
N SER A 408 -12.33 -14.47 29.47
CA SER A 408 -10.87 -14.32 29.36
C SER A 408 -10.23 -13.71 30.63
N LEU A 409 -10.99 -12.98 31.44
CA LEU A 409 -10.56 -12.42 32.71
C LEU A 409 -10.74 -13.38 33.90
N ALA A 410 -11.29 -14.57 33.70
CA ALA A 410 -11.47 -15.53 34.78
C ALA A 410 -10.14 -15.95 35.41
N GLU A 411 -9.04 -15.86 34.67
CA GLU A 411 -7.68 -16.07 35.17
C GLU A 411 -7.20 -14.85 35.97
N GLU A 412 -6.72 -15.08 37.19
CA GLU A 412 -6.28 -14.00 38.09
C GLU A 412 -5.03 -13.29 37.54
N GLY A 413 -5.03 -11.97 37.61
CA GLY A 413 -3.90 -11.15 37.10
C GLY A 413 -3.87 -10.98 35.58
N HIS A 414 -4.77 -11.59 34.82
CA HIS A 414 -4.83 -11.42 33.37
C HIS A 414 -5.30 -10.02 32.98
N LYS A 415 -4.58 -9.39 32.03
CA LYS A 415 -4.93 -8.08 31.47
C LYS A 415 -5.20 -8.20 29.98
N ILE A 416 -6.21 -7.47 29.50
CA ILE A 416 -6.69 -7.53 28.12
C ILE A 416 -6.68 -6.14 27.50
N VAL A 417 -6.26 -6.07 26.23
CA VAL A 417 -6.41 -4.89 25.40
C VAL A 417 -7.50 -5.14 24.37
N VAL A 418 -8.49 -4.27 24.32
CA VAL A 418 -9.60 -4.34 23.37
C VAL A 418 -9.48 -3.17 22.39
N PHE A 419 -9.52 -3.47 21.09
CA PHE A 419 -9.53 -2.47 20.05
C PHE A 419 -10.86 -2.44 19.32
N SER A 420 -11.35 -1.23 19.07
CA SER A 420 -12.57 -0.96 18.28
C SER A 420 -12.38 0.25 17.40
N TRP A 421 -13.23 0.41 16.39
CA TRP A 421 -13.18 1.53 15.46
C TRP A 421 -14.09 2.69 15.89
N HIS A 422 -15.35 2.39 16.22
CA HIS A 422 -16.34 3.38 16.57
C HIS A 422 -16.29 3.76 18.06
N ARG A 423 -16.51 5.03 18.36
CA ARG A 423 -16.43 5.58 19.74
C ARG A 423 -17.56 5.10 20.65
N ASP A 424 -18.76 5.00 20.11
CA ASP A 424 -19.94 4.52 20.82
C ASP A 424 -19.85 3.02 21.15
N VAL A 425 -19.22 2.21 20.26
CA VAL A 425 -18.88 0.81 20.56
C VAL A 425 -17.88 0.75 21.74
N ILE A 426 -16.85 1.61 21.75
CA ILE A 426 -15.91 1.71 22.87
C ILE A 426 -16.65 2.10 24.15
N ALA A 427 -17.54 3.10 24.09
CA ALA A 427 -18.34 3.54 25.24
C ALA A 427 -19.25 2.42 25.76
N ALA A 428 -19.94 1.71 24.86
CA ALA A 428 -20.81 0.58 25.21
C ALA A 428 -20.06 -0.57 25.88
N ILE A 429 -18.85 -0.92 25.39
CA ILE A 429 -17.99 -1.92 26.01
C ILE A 429 -17.57 -1.45 27.42
N CYS A 430 -17.13 -0.20 27.58
CA CYS A 430 -16.73 0.33 28.87
C CYS A 430 -17.89 0.37 29.88
N GLU A 431 -19.09 0.75 29.43
CA GLU A 431 -20.29 0.79 30.26
C GLU A 431 -20.68 -0.63 30.73
N ALA A 432 -20.69 -1.59 29.83
CA ALA A 432 -21.00 -2.98 30.18
C ALA A 432 -19.96 -3.59 31.13
N LEU A 433 -18.67 -3.30 30.96
CA LEU A 433 -17.63 -3.73 31.91
C LEU A 433 -17.80 -3.07 33.28
N ALA A 434 -18.20 -1.80 33.33
CA ALA A 434 -18.46 -1.11 34.59
C ALA A 434 -19.66 -1.71 35.34
N GLN A 435 -20.70 -2.16 34.65
CA GLN A 435 -21.83 -2.90 35.25
C GLN A 435 -21.36 -4.20 35.91
N GLU A 436 -20.38 -4.88 35.32
CA GLU A 436 -19.74 -6.09 35.86
C GLU A 436 -18.63 -5.78 36.90
N LYS A 437 -18.46 -4.52 37.28
CA LYS A 437 -17.44 -4.04 38.22
C LYS A 437 -16.00 -4.29 37.79
N ILE A 438 -15.75 -4.38 36.48
CA ILE A 438 -14.42 -4.49 35.92
C ILE A 438 -13.88 -3.07 35.64
N GLU A 439 -12.73 -2.75 36.21
CA GLU A 439 -12.07 -1.50 35.94
C GLU A 439 -11.43 -1.51 34.54
N ALA A 440 -11.87 -0.57 33.70
CA ALA A 440 -11.34 -0.36 32.36
C ALA A 440 -10.93 1.09 32.15
N VAL A 441 -9.85 1.32 31.43
CA VAL A 441 -9.46 2.63 30.92
C VAL A 441 -9.68 2.69 29.42
N SER A 442 -10.03 3.87 28.90
CA SER A 442 -10.25 4.00 27.46
C SER A 442 -9.45 5.15 26.85
N VAL A 443 -9.06 4.96 25.56
CA VAL A 443 -8.37 5.95 24.75
C VAL A 443 -9.03 6.07 23.38
N THR A 444 -9.54 7.25 23.07
CA THR A 444 -10.16 7.61 21.80
C THR A 444 -9.42 8.77 21.13
N GLY A 445 -9.87 9.19 19.95
CA GLY A 445 -9.32 10.34 19.23
C GLY A 445 -9.41 11.65 20.02
N ASP A 446 -10.48 11.81 20.82
CA ASP A 446 -10.74 13.02 21.61
C ASP A 446 -10.02 13.02 22.96
N THR A 447 -9.42 11.91 23.36
CA THR A 447 -8.71 11.82 24.65
C THR A 447 -7.50 12.76 24.64
N PRO A 448 -7.44 13.78 25.54
CA PRO A 448 -6.29 14.69 25.62
C PRO A 448 -4.99 13.92 25.87
N MET A 449 -3.87 14.47 25.37
CA MET A 449 -2.58 13.79 25.42
C MET A 449 -2.16 13.35 26.83
N GLN A 450 -2.36 14.21 27.84
CA GLN A 450 -2.03 13.87 29.23
C GLN A 450 -2.96 12.78 29.79
N ALA A 451 -4.26 12.85 29.50
CA ALA A 451 -5.21 11.83 29.92
C ALA A 451 -4.92 10.47 29.27
N ARG A 452 -4.49 10.47 28.00
CA ARG A 452 -4.05 9.27 27.29
C ARG A 452 -2.85 8.63 27.99
N GLN A 453 -1.87 9.42 28.38
CA GLN A 453 -0.70 8.90 29.09
C GLN A 453 -1.08 8.36 30.47
N ASN A 454 -1.93 9.06 31.20
CA ASN A 454 -2.41 8.60 32.52
C ASN A 454 -3.16 7.25 32.41
N ALA A 455 -3.98 7.08 31.36
CA ALA A 455 -4.68 5.81 31.10
C ALA A 455 -3.70 4.65 30.82
N VAL A 456 -2.66 4.92 30.04
CA VAL A 456 -1.61 3.93 29.75
C VAL A 456 -0.83 3.59 31.02
N ASP A 457 -0.38 4.58 31.78
CA ASP A 457 0.40 4.39 32.99
C ASP A 457 -0.42 3.60 34.04
N ARG A 458 -1.71 3.92 34.19
CA ARG A 458 -2.63 3.19 35.06
C ARG A 458 -2.79 1.73 34.63
N PHE A 459 -3.04 1.48 33.35
CA PHE A 459 -3.15 0.12 32.84
C PHE A 459 -1.87 -0.69 33.03
N GLN A 460 -0.70 -0.07 32.82
CA GLN A 460 0.59 -0.74 32.97
C GLN A 460 0.93 -1.08 34.41
N SER A 461 0.60 -0.19 35.37
CA SER A 461 1.09 -0.29 36.75
C SER A 461 0.04 -0.81 37.76
N ALA A 462 -1.26 -0.52 37.57
CA ALA A 462 -2.31 -0.83 38.52
C ALA A 462 -2.87 -2.27 38.27
N PRO A 463 -2.74 -3.21 39.23
CA PRO A 463 -3.26 -4.59 39.05
C PRO A 463 -4.77 -4.65 38.84
N GLU A 464 -5.51 -3.74 39.52
CA GLU A 464 -6.97 -3.66 39.42
C GLU A 464 -7.46 -3.20 38.06
N CYS A 465 -6.69 -2.40 37.31
CA CYS A 465 -7.02 -1.95 35.97
C CYS A 465 -6.70 -3.07 34.97
N ARG A 466 -7.70 -3.91 34.69
CA ARG A 466 -7.52 -5.17 33.94
C ARG A 466 -7.82 -5.04 32.45
N VAL A 467 -8.56 -4.01 32.02
CA VAL A 467 -8.96 -3.84 30.63
C VAL A 467 -8.54 -2.46 30.11
N PHE A 468 -7.92 -2.45 28.94
CA PHE A 468 -7.66 -1.24 28.17
C PHE A 468 -8.52 -1.28 26.91
N VAL A 469 -9.38 -0.28 26.70
CA VAL A 469 -10.23 -0.19 25.50
C VAL A 469 -9.75 0.96 24.64
N GLY A 470 -9.35 0.71 23.40
CA GLY A 470 -8.74 1.69 22.54
C GLY A 470 -9.36 1.78 21.14
N ASN A 471 -9.43 3.01 20.61
CA ASN A 471 -9.70 3.17 19.18
C ASN A 471 -8.47 2.72 18.37
N ILE A 472 -8.66 1.91 17.33
CA ILE A 472 -7.59 1.31 16.52
C ILE A 472 -6.59 2.36 16.03
N GLN A 473 -7.06 3.51 15.53
CA GLN A 473 -6.17 4.57 15.05
C GLN A 473 -5.54 5.39 16.18
N ALA A 474 -6.33 5.78 17.18
CA ALA A 474 -5.88 6.67 18.24
C ALA A 474 -4.95 5.99 19.26
N ALA A 475 -5.23 4.73 19.59
CA ALA A 475 -4.46 3.93 20.53
C ALA A 475 -3.47 2.98 19.81
N GLY A 476 -3.61 2.78 18.52
CA GLY A 476 -2.67 2.03 17.69
C GLY A 476 -1.31 2.72 17.52
N VAL A 477 -1.13 3.97 17.94
CA VAL A 477 0.09 4.76 17.74
C VAL A 477 0.65 5.28 19.05
N GLY A 478 1.95 5.07 19.27
CA GLY A 478 2.73 5.79 20.29
C GLY A 478 2.58 5.37 21.74
N ILE A 479 1.83 4.31 22.03
CA ILE A 479 1.65 3.79 23.39
C ILE A 479 2.29 2.40 23.54
N THR A 480 2.53 1.98 24.76
CA THR A 480 3.07 0.66 25.13
C THR A 480 2.10 -0.01 26.09
N LEU A 481 1.69 -1.24 25.77
CA LEU A 481 0.68 -2.00 26.51
C LEU A 481 1.19 -3.42 26.82
N THR A 482 2.47 -3.55 27.19
CA THR A 482 3.14 -4.84 27.43
C THR A 482 2.68 -5.54 28.73
N ALA A 483 1.90 -4.88 29.56
CA ALA A 483 1.25 -5.51 30.71
C ALA A 483 0.19 -6.55 30.28
N ALA A 484 -0.32 -6.44 29.05
CA ALA A 484 -1.24 -7.43 28.49
C ALA A 484 -0.53 -8.36 27.49
N SER A 485 -0.94 -9.61 27.51
CA SER A 485 -0.59 -10.61 26.48
C SER A 485 -1.79 -11.07 25.66
N HIS A 486 -2.95 -10.47 25.86
CA HIS A 486 -4.18 -10.77 25.16
C HIS A 486 -4.75 -9.52 24.51
N VAL A 487 -4.96 -9.57 23.19
CA VAL A 487 -5.50 -8.49 22.37
C VAL A 487 -6.77 -8.97 21.71
N ILE A 488 -7.85 -8.24 21.87
CA ILE A 488 -9.16 -8.52 21.28
C ILE A 488 -9.52 -7.38 20.32
N PHE A 489 -9.82 -7.72 19.08
CA PHE A 489 -10.42 -6.78 18.13
C PHE A 489 -11.93 -6.97 18.14
N ALA A 490 -12.65 -6.03 18.74
CA ALA A 490 -14.10 -5.95 18.68
C ALA A 490 -14.59 -5.49 17.31
N GLU A 491 -13.80 -4.72 16.59
CA GLU A 491 -13.99 -4.31 15.19
C GLU A 491 -12.68 -4.38 14.43
N LEU A 492 -12.76 -4.50 13.10
CA LEU A 492 -11.61 -4.56 12.21
C LEU A 492 -11.44 -3.26 11.41
N ASP A 493 -10.19 -2.91 11.11
CA ASP A 493 -9.85 -1.86 10.14
C ASP A 493 -9.68 -2.48 8.73
N TRP A 494 -10.02 -1.73 7.70
CA TRP A 494 -9.79 -2.09 6.30
C TRP A 494 -8.30 -2.13 5.91
N VAL A 495 -7.45 -1.49 6.70
CA VAL A 495 -6.01 -1.38 6.46
C VAL A 495 -5.27 -2.37 7.36
N PRO A 496 -4.67 -3.44 6.79
CA PRO A 496 -3.95 -4.45 7.58
C PRO A 496 -2.85 -3.87 8.47
N GLY A 497 -2.17 -2.84 7.98
CA GLY A 497 -1.12 -2.14 8.72
C GLY A 497 -1.60 -1.55 10.05
N ASN A 498 -2.83 -1.02 10.12
CA ASN A 498 -3.38 -0.46 11.35
C ASN A 498 -3.66 -1.56 12.39
N ILE A 499 -4.15 -2.72 11.95
CA ILE A 499 -4.37 -3.89 12.80
C ILE A 499 -3.03 -4.38 13.38
N THR A 500 -2.04 -4.62 12.51
CA THR A 500 -0.70 -5.04 12.95
C THR A 500 -0.06 -4.03 13.90
N GLN A 501 -0.25 -2.73 13.64
CA GLN A 501 0.25 -1.67 14.50
C GLN A 501 -0.39 -1.69 15.89
N ALA A 502 -1.68 -1.94 15.98
CA ALA A 502 -2.40 -2.06 17.25
C ALA A 502 -1.96 -3.32 18.03
N GLU A 503 -1.83 -4.48 17.36
CA GLU A 503 -1.31 -5.71 17.96
C GLU A 503 0.08 -5.49 18.59
N ASP A 504 0.93 -4.75 17.89
CA ASP A 504 2.31 -4.50 18.29
C ASP A 504 2.46 -3.51 19.45
N ARG A 505 1.35 -2.99 19.99
CA ARG A 505 1.36 -2.28 21.30
C ARG A 505 1.61 -3.25 22.45
N CYS A 506 1.18 -4.49 22.32
CA CYS A 506 1.41 -5.57 23.29
C CYS A 506 2.64 -6.43 22.93
N HIS A 507 2.84 -6.72 21.64
CA HIS A 507 3.93 -7.58 21.14
C HIS A 507 5.18 -6.76 20.78
N ARG A 508 5.93 -6.36 21.79
CA ARG A 508 7.16 -5.55 21.64
C ARG A 508 8.15 -5.80 22.77
N ILE A 509 9.32 -5.18 22.70
CA ILE A 509 10.38 -5.25 23.73
C ILE A 509 9.76 -5.02 25.11
N GLY A 510 10.03 -5.93 26.03
CA GLY A 510 9.47 -5.94 27.39
C GLY A 510 8.27 -6.87 27.59
N GLN A 511 7.72 -7.47 26.51
CA GLN A 511 6.73 -8.53 26.62
C GLN A 511 7.38 -9.84 27.05
N ARG A 512 6.80 -10.50 28.07
CA ARG A 512 7.33 -11.73 28.64
C ARG A 512 6.49 -12.98 28.30
N ASN A 513 5.25 -12.75 27.84
CA ASN A 513 4.28 -13.79 27.55
C ASN A 513 3.96 -13.87 26.06
N SER A 514 3.59 -15.03 25.56
CA SER A 514 3.05 -15.16 24.19
C SER A 514 1.80 -14.31 24.03
N VAL A 515 1.75 -13.52 22.96
CA VAL A 515 0.62 -12.63 22.71
C VAL A 515 -0.42 -13.34 21.88
N LEU A 516 -1.61 -13.49 22.45
CA LEU A 516 -2.80 -13.96 21.75
C LEU A 516 -3.57 -12.77 21.18
N VAL A 517 -3.83 -12.79 19.88
CA VAL A 517 -4.63 -11.79 19.18
C VAL A 517 -5.89 -12.45 18.64
N GLN A 518 -7.04 -11.99 19.09
CA GLN A 518 -8.34 -12.54 18.67
C GLN A 518 -9.16 -11.47 17.92
N HIS A 519 -9.62 -11.85 16.73
CA HIS A 519 -10.54 -11.06 15.92
C HIS A 519 -11.94 -11.60 16.10
N ILE A 520 -12.80 -10.87 16.80
CA ILE A 520 -14.17 -11.32 17.07
C ILE A 520 -15.09 -10.87 15.95
N VAL A 521 -15.67 -11.83 15.24
CA VAL A 521 -16.56 -11.62 14.12
C VAL A 521 -17.87 -12.38 14.29
N LEU A 522 -18.98 -11.80 13.85
CA LEU A 522 -20.24 -12.55 13.75
C LEU A 522 -20.21 -13.44 12.51
N ASP A 523 -20.65 -14.68 12.68
CA ASP A 523 -20.73 -15.62 11.57
C ASP A 523 -21.61 -15.05 10.42
N GLY A 524 -21.12 -15.19 9.20
CA GLY A 524 -21.76 -14.66 8.00
C GLY A 524 -21.62 -13.16 7.77
N SER A 525 -21.07 -12.37 8.71
CA SER A 525 -20.91 -10.92 8.57
C SER A 525 -19.83 -10.51 7.56
N ILE A 526 -19.84 -9.25 7.16
CA ILE A 526 -18.76 -8.67 6.33
C ILE A 526 -17.43 -8.71 7.07
N ASP A 527 -17.41 -8.51 8.39
CA ASP A 527 -16.20 -8.61 9.20
C ASP A 527 -15.54 -9.99 9.11
N ALA A 528 -16.33 -11.08 9.04
CA ALA A 528 -15.81 -12.44 8.87
C ALA A 528 -15.14 -12.62 7.49
N ARG A 529 -15.69 -12.02 6.44
CA ARG A 529 -15.07 -12.00 5.10
C ARG A 529 -13.83 -11.14 5.06
N MET A 530 -13.85 -9.99 5.74
CA MET A 530 -12.70 -9.10 5.86
C MET A 530 -11.51 -9.77 6.57
N ALA A 531 -11.74 -10.47 7.66
CA ALA A 531 -10.68 -11.16 8.39
C ALA A 531 -9.86 -12.08 7.48
N LYS A 532 -10.52 -12.84 6.60
CA LYS A 532 -9.86 -13.69 5.59
C LYS A 532 -9.04 -12.87 4.58
N THR A 533 -9.63 -11.81 4.02
CA THR A 533 -8.97 -10.93 3.05
C THR A 533 -7.78 -10.18 3.64
N LEU A 534 -7.83 -9.79 4.94
CA LEU A 534 -6.73 -9.14 5.64
C LEU A 534 -5.50 -10.04 5.73
N ILE A 535 -5.69 -11.33 6.01
CA ILE A 535 -4.60 -12.30 6.07
C ILE A 535 -3.92 -12.45 4.70
N GLU A 536 -4.70 -12.53 3.62
CA GLU A 536 -4.17 -12.63 2.25
C GLU A 536 -3.40 -11.37 1.83
N LYS A 537 -3.92 -10.18 2.11
CA LYS A 537 -3.26 -8.91 1.82
C LYS A 537 -1.95 -8.75 2.60
N GLN A 538 -1.92 -9.16 3.87
CA GLN A 538 -0.71 -9.11 4.67
C GLN A 538 0.39 -9.97 4.06
N ALA A 539 0.07 -11.18 3.58
CA ALA A 539 1.03 -12.07 2.92
C ALA A 539 1.65 -11.43 1.66
N VAL A 540 0.88 -10.66 0.88
CA VAL A 540 1.39 -9.91 -0.29
C VAL A 540 2.34 -8.80 0.13
N LEU A 541 2.03 -8.07 1.20
CA LEU A 541 2.85 -6.97 1.70
C LEU A 541 4.17 -7.48 2.30
N ASP A 542 4.12 -8.57 3.04
CA ASP A 542 5.29 -9.23 3.61
C ASP A 542 6.21 -9.75 2.49
N ALA A 543 5.64 -10.31 1.43
CA ALA A 543 6.39 -10.72 0.24
C ALA A 543 7.11 -9.55 -0.43
N ALA A 544 6.46 -8.39 -0.52
CA ALA A 544 7.04 -7.18 -1.12
C ALA A 544 8.18 -6.58 -0.31
N LEU A 545 8.24 -6.85 0.98
CA LEU A 545 9.20 -6.23 1.90
C LEU A 545 10.27 -7.20 2.41
N ASP A 546 9.97 -8.51 2.49
CA ASP A 546 10.74 -9.45 3.33
C ASP A 546 11.23 -10.74 2.64
N ARG A 547 10.74 -11.12 1.45
CA ARG A 547 11.20 -12.35 0.76
C ARG A 547 12.64 -12.25 0.26
N GLU A 548 13.45 -13.29 0.53
CA GLU A 548 14.85 -13.41 0.08
C GLU A 548 15.02 -14.19 -1.22
N THR A 549 14.17 -15.17 -1.47
CA THR A 549 14.19 -16.01 -2.69
C THR A 549 12.81 -16.60 -2.88
N PRO A 550 12.36 -16.85 -4.10
CA PRO A 550 11.18 -17.68 -4.28
C PRO A 550 11.56 -19.09 -3.81
N GLU A 551 11.04 -19.53 -2.64
CA GLU A 551 10.72 -20.95 -2.58
C GLU A 551 9.87 -21.23 -3.83
N PRO A 552 10.15 -22.33 -4.58
CA PRO A 552 9.26 -22.69 -5.66
C PRO A 552 7.88 -22.83 -5.02
N VAL A 553 7.07 -21.80 -5.16
CA VAL A 553 5.65 -21.86 -4.87
C VAL A 553 5.21 -23.07 -5.69
N ALA A 554 4.74 -24.11 -5.00
CA ALA A 554 4.03 -25.19 -5.66
C ALA A 554 3.09 -24.51 -6.66
N PRO A 555 3.07 -24.87 -7.92
CA PRO A 555 2.48 -24.09 -8.97
C PRO A 555 1.09 -23.69 -8.53
N VAL A 556 0.95 -22.44 -8.07
CA VAL A 556 -0.31 -21.75 -8.14
C VAL A 556 -0.68 -21.97 -9.60
N THR A 557 -1.69 -22.77 -9.83
CA THR A 557 -2.23 -23.05 -11.16
C THR A 557 -2.10 -21.76 -11.92
N PRO A 558 -1.31 -21.69 -13.00
CA PRO A 558 -0.91 -20.43 -13.59
C PRO A 558 -2.18 -19.61 -13.71
N ALA A 559 -2.22 -18.47 -13.03
CA ALA A 559 -3.22 -17.49 -13.34
C ALA A 559 -3.12 -17.44 -14.84
N ARG A 560 -4.10 -18.06 -15.53
CA ARG A 560 -4.18 -18.13 -16.99
C ARG A 560 -3.56 -16.85 -17.46
N GLU A 561 -2.45 -16.92 -18.21
CA GLU A 561 -1.92 -15.76 -18.90
C GLU A 561 -3.14 -15.04 -19.42
N LYS A 562 -3.50 -13.94 -18.75
CA LYS A 562 -4.44 -13.01 -19.32
C LYS A 562 -3.66 -12.57 -20.54
N ALA A 563 -3.96 -13.21 -21.66
CA ALA A 563 -3.54 -12.71 -22.97
C ALA A 563 -3.78 -11.22 -22.83
N ALA A 564 -2.73 -10.43 -22.96
CA ALA A 564 -2.78 -9.00 -22.77
C ALA A 564 -3.98 -8.53 -23.59
N THR A 565 -5.11 -8.32 -22.91
CA THR A 565 -6.33 -7.90 -23.58
C THR A 565 -5.98 -6.47 -23.92
N GLU A 566 -5.54 -6.23 -25.15
CA GLU A 566 -5.28 -4.88 -25.64
C GLU A 566 -6.49 -4.05 -25.26
N SER A 567 -6.27 -3.10 -24.33
CA SER A 567 -7.34 -2.22 -23.89
C SER A 567 -7.88 -1.53 -25.12
N LEU A 568 -9.15 -1.73 -25.43
CA LEU A 568 -9.83 -1.02 -26.51
C LEU A 568 -9.82 0.46 -26.14
N THR A 569 -8.88 1.20 -26.70
CA THR A 569 -9.00 2.66 -26.71
C THR A 569 -10.22 3.00 -27.58
N ARG A 570 -10.87 4.14 -27.32
CA ARG A 570 -12.03 4.64 -28.09
C ARG A 570 -11.71 4.65 -29.60
N SER A 571 -10.51 5.05 -29.98
CA SER A 571 -10.03 5.05 -31.36
C SER A 571 -9.99 3.64 -31.98
N LYS A 572 -9.52 2.62 -31.25
CA LYS A 572 -9.49 1.23 -31.75
C LYS A 572 -10.91 0.63 -31.86
N LEU A 573 -11.83 0.98 -30.98
CA LEU A 573 -13.24 0.59 -31.08
C LEU A 573 -13.89 1.19 -32.33
N ASP A 574 -13.62 2.46 -32.62
CA ASP A 574 -14.13 3.16 -33.80
C ASP A 574 -13.56 2.56 -35.08
N GLU A 575 -12.28 2.21 -35.10
CA GLU A 575 -11.63 1.53 -36.24
C GLU A 575 -12.23 0.14 -36.51
N VAL A 576 -12.52 -0.63 -35.47
CA VAL A 576 -13.14 -1.95 -35.62
C VAL A 576 -14.60 -1.78 -36.04
N ALA A 577 -15.34 -0.88 -35.39
CA ALA A 577 -16.74 -0.61 -35.68
C ALA A 577 -16.96 -0.17 -37.15
N ALA A 578 -16.04 0.63 -37.69
CA ALA A 578 -16.11 1.10 -39.09
C ALA A 578 -15.93 -0.02 -40.12
N LYS A 579 -15.36 -1.15 -39.72
CA LYS A 579 -15.05 -2.31 -40.62
C LYS A 579 -16.10 -3.42 -40.54
N LEU A 580 -17.01 -3.38 -39.55
CA LEU A 580 -18.03 -4.42 -39.38
C LEU A 580 -19.16 -4.28 -40.39
N THR A 581 -19.48 -5.38 -41.09
CA THR A 581 -20.67 -5.44 -41.96
C THR A 581 -21.94 -5.71 -41.15
N PRO A 582 -23.13 -5.41 -41.69
CA PRO A 582 -24.40 -5.74 -41.05
C PRO A 582 -24.53 -7.23 -40.67
N GLU A 583 -24.03 -8.12 -41.54
CA GLU A 583 -24.04 -9.56 -41.34
C GLU A 583 -23.14 -9.95 -40.13
N GLN A 584 -21.96 -9.37 -40.07
CA GLN A 584 -21.07 -9.57 -38.91
C GLN A 584 -21.71 -9.09 -37.62
N ILE A 585 -22.35 -7.93 -37.63
CA ILE A 585 -23.07 -7.37 -36.45
C ILE A 585 -24.19 -8.31 -35.99
N SER A 586 -24.93 -8.89 -36.95
CA SER A 586 -25.99 -9.87 -36.69
C SER A 586 -25.43 -11.15 -36.07
N ALA A 587 -24.37 -11.71 -36.68
CA ALA A 587 -23.72 -12.92 -36.16
C ALA A 587 -23.10 -12.73 -34.79
N ILE A 588 -22.50 -11.57 -34.50
CA ILE A 588 -21.99 -11.22 -33.18
C ILE A 588 -23.13 -11.17 -32.16
N HIS A 589 -24.26 -10.56 -32.52
CA HIS A 589 -25.42 -10.47 -31.66
C HIS A 589 -26.03 -11.84 -31.35
N GLU A 590 -26.12 -12.70 -32.35
CA GLU A 590 -26.59 -14.08 -32.20
C GLU A 590 -25.65 -14.88 -31.27
N GLY A 591 -24.34 -14.76 -31.45
CA GLY A 591 -23.35 -15.39 -30.58
C GLY A 591 -23.50 -14.97 -29.11
N LEU A 592 -23.76 -13.68 -28.87
CA LEU A 592 -24.01 -13.18 -27.52
C LEU A 592 -25.30 -13.74 -26.93
N ARG A 593 -26.36 -13.87 -27.73
CA ARG A 593 -27.64 -14.46 -27.31
C ARG A 593 -27.52 -15.94 -26.97
N ILE A 594 -26.76 -16.71 -27.76
CA ILE A 594 -26.50 -18.12 -27.49
C ILE A 594 -25.74 -18.25 -26.14
N LEU A 595 -24.70 -17.45 -25.92
CA LEU A 595 -23.94 -17.47 -24.68
C LEU A 595 -24.81 -17.06 -23.47
N ALA A 596 -25.68 -16.06 -23.62
CA ALA A 596 -26.61 -15.64 -22.57
C ALA A 596 -27.65 -16.72 -22.24
N ALA A 597 -28.13 -17.44 -23.25
CA ALA A 597 -29.11 -18.52 -23.07
C ALA A 597 -28.56 -19.72 -22.28
N VAL A 598 -27.25 -19.99 -22.36
CA VAL A 598 -26.59 -21.05 -21.60
C VAL A 598 -26.03 -20.58 -20.25
N ASP A 599 -25.89 -19.27 -20.05
CA ASP A 599 -25.43 -18.62 -18.80
C ASP A 599 -26.63 -18.20 -17.93
N ARG A 600 -27.53 -19.14 -17.64
CA ARG A 600 -28.79 -18.87 -16.93
C ARG A 600 -28.63 -18.40 -15.47
N ASP A 601 -27.49 -18.71 -14.88
CA ASP A 601 -27.14 -18.35 -13.51
C ASP A 601 -26.28 -17.08 -13.43
N HIS A 602 -26.12 -16.36 -14.53
CA HIS A 602 -25.28 -15.14 -14.62
C HIS A 602 -23.86 -15.37 -14.09
N ALA A 603 -23.26 -16.51 -14.43
CA ALA A 603 -21.96 -16.94 -13.97
C ALA A 603 -21.82 -17.03 -12.43
N ALA A 604 -22.91 -17.32 -11.73
CA ALA A 604 -22.90 -17.54 -10.27
C ALA A 604 -22.11 -18.82 -9.92
N THR A 605 -22.14 -19.82 -10.80
CA THR A 605 -21.36 -21.07 -10.65
C THR A 605 -20.30 -21.21 -11.73
N LEU A 606 -19.15 -21.80 -11.37
CA LEU A 606 -18.06 -22.12 -12.31
C LEU A 606 -18.36 -23.46 -13.01
N ASN A 607 -19.32 -23.46 -13.94
CA ASN A 607 -19.76 -24.65 -14.68
C ASN A 607 -19.08 -24.82 -16.05
N GLY A 608 -18.24 -23.86 -16.46
CA GLY A 608 -17.52 -23.88 -17.74
C GLY A 608 -18.37 -23.61 -18.98
N VAL A 609 -19.64 -23.24 -18.83
CA VAL A 609 -20.61 -22.97 -19.90
C VAL A 609 -21.11 -21.53 -19.76
N GLY A 610 -21.36 -20.84 -20.89
CA GLY A 610 -21.76 -19.44 -20.91
C GLY A 610 -20.62 -18.46 -20.65
N TYR A 611 -20.94 -17.32 -20.05
CA TYR A 611 -19.96 -16.27 -19.75
C TYR A 611 -19.14 -16.56 -18.47
N SER A 612 -17.97 -15.96 -18.37
CA SER A 612 -17.28 -15.83 -17.10
C SER A 612 -17.88 -14.71 -16.26
N LYS A 613 -17.65 -14.71 -14.95
CA LYS A 613 -18.14 -13.65 -14.03
C LYS A 613 -17.77 -12.23 -14.49
N ILE A 614 -16.69 -12.07 -15.26
CA ILE A 614 -16.23 -10.77 -15.77
C ILE A 614 -17.05 -10.33 -17.01
N ASP A 615 -17.44 -11.28 -17.85
CA ASP A 615 -18.09 -11.00 -19.14
C ASP A 615 -19.64 -11.10 -19.06
N SER A 616 -20.17 -11.74 -18.02
CA SER A 616 -21.60 -12.04 -17.89
C SER A 616 -22.48 -10.77 -17.93
N GLY A 617 -22.15 -9.75 -17.16
CA GLY A 617 -22.92 -8.50 -17.14
C GLY A 617 -22.95 -7.80 -18.50
N ILE A 618 -21.82 -7.69 -19.17
CA ILE A 618 -21.72 -7.06 -20.50
C ILE A 618 -22.39 -7.97 -21.56
N GLY A 619 -22.14 -9.27 -21.49
CA GLY A 619 -22.67 -10.26 -22.43
C GLY A 619 -24.21 -10.27 -22.43
N HIS A 620 -24.84 -10.37 -21.26
CA HIS A 620 -26.30 -10.32 -21.11
C HIS A 620 -26.88 -8.97 -21.56
N SER A 621 -26.29 -7.84 -21.13
CA SER A 621 -26.76 -6.52 -21.53
C SER A 621 -26.71 -6.26 -23.04
N LEU A 622 -25.74 -6.83 -23.74
CA LEU A 622 -25.67 -6.75 -25.20
C LEU A 622 -26.65 -7.73 -25.88
N ALA A 623 -26.83 -8.94 -25.32
CA ALA A 623 -27.72 -9.97 -25.85
C ALA A 623 -29.20 -9.55 -25.80
N GLU A 624 -29.63 -8.81 -24.78
CA GLU A 624 -31.00 -8.37 -24.57
C GLU A 624 -31.45 -7.21 -25.48
N ARG A 625 -30.54 -6.56 -26.19
CA ARG A 625 -30.87 -5.45 -27.08
C ARG A 625 -31.64 -5.94 -28.32
N LEU A 626 -32.46 -5.08 -28.89
CA LEU A 626 -33.18 -5.37 -30.15
C LEU A 626 -32.19 -5.45 -31.32
N SER A 627 -31.19 -4.57 -31.35
CA SER A 627 -30.10 -4.55 -32.33
C SER A 627 -28.86 -3.91 -31.69
N LEU A 628 -27.67 -4.23 -32.23
CA LEU A 628 -26.40 -3.63 -31.80
C LEU A 628 -25.99 -2.51 -32.76
N THR A 629 -25.52 -1.39 -32.19
CA THR A 629 -24.77 -0.41 -32.99
C THR A 629 -23.40 -0.99 -33.39
N PRO A 630 -22.74 -0.48 -34.45
CA PRO A 630 -21.40 -0.97 -34.86
C PRO A 630 -20.37 -0.96 -33.72
N ARG A 631 -20.39 0.04 -32.83
CA ARG A 631 -19.50 0.12 -31.66
C ARG A 631 -19.82 -0.95 -30.62
N GLN A 632 -21.10 -1.22 -30.37
CA GLN A 632 -21.55 -2.28 -29.47
C GLN A 632 -21.20 -3.66 -30.01
N ALA A 633 -21.33 -3.86 -31.32
CA ALA A 633 -20.89 -5.08 -31.99
C ALA A 633 -19.38 -5.27 -31.91
N ALA A 634 -18.58 -4.22 -32.09
CA ALA A 634 -17.13 -4.27 -31.92
C ALA A 634 -16.71 -4.69 -30.50
N LEU A 635 -17.45 -4.26 -29.47
CA LEU A 635 -17.26 -4.72 -28.10
C LEU A 635 -17.69 -6.18 -27.93
N GLY A 636 -18.85 -6.55 -28.47
CA GLY A 636 -19.42 -7.90 -28.45
C GLY A 636 -18.54 -8.91 -29.19
N GLN A 637 -17.90 -8.52 -30.29
CA GLN A 637 -17.01 -9.39 -31.09
C GLN A 637 -15.89 -10.01 -30.25
N LYS A 638 -15.28 -9.25 -29.35
CA LYS A 638 -14.24 -9.78 -28.46
C LYS A 638 -14.78 -10.82 -27.48
N ILE A 639 -16.00 -10.63 -27.00
CA ILE A 639 -16.66 -11.60 -26.12
C ILE A 639 -16.94 -12.87 -26.91
N VAL A 640 -17.58 -12.78 -28.06
CA VAL A 640 -17.90 -13.91 -28.95
C VAL A 640 -16.61 -14.69 -29.34
N HIS A 641 -15.55 -13.98 -29.68
CA HIS A 641 -14.28 -14.61 -30.03
C HIS A 641 -13.61 -15.31 -28.84
N ARG A 642 -13.74 -14.77 -27.60
CA ARG A 642 -13.24 -15.40 -26.39
C ARG A 642 -13.93 -16.73 -26.09
N TYR A 643 -15.23 -16.81 -26.35
CA TYR A 643 -16.05 -17.99 -26.11
C TYR A 643 -16.31 -18.84 -27.37
N ARG A 644 -15.55 -18.65 -28.45
CA ARG A 644 -15.68 -19.33 -29.74
C ARG A 644 -15.79 -20.86 -29.65
N ARG A 645 -15.22 -21.49 -28.62
CA ARG A 645 -15.32 -22.95 -28.42
C ARG A 645 -16.71 -23.41 -27.99
N GLN A 646 -17.56 -22.50 -27.51
CA GLN A 646 -18.95 -22.76 -27.10
C GLN A 646 -19.96 -22.40 -28.19
N LEU A 647 -19.48 -21.81 -29.30
CA LEU A 647 -20.28 -21.34 -30.41
C LEU A 647 -19.97 -22.19 -31.68
N GLY A 648 -20.93 -22.32 -32.58
CA GLY A 648 -20.72 -23.06 -33.83
C GLY A 648 -19.65 -22.40 -34.72
N THR A 649 -18.87 -23.22 -35.41
CA THR A 649 -17.78 -22.77 -36.30
C THR A 649 -18.24 -21.80 -37.38
N ASP A 650 -19.43 -22.02 -37.94
CA ASP A 650 -19.99 -21.20 -39.03
C ASP A 650 -20.36 -19.80 -38.53
N LEU A 651 -20.96 -19.71 -37.35
CA LEU A 651 -21.30 -18.44 -36.71
C LEU A 651 -20.05 -17.59 -36.42
N ILE A 652 -19.00 -18.22 -35.91
CA ILE A 652 -17.72 -17.56 -35.65
C ILE A 652 -17.06 -17.09 -36.95
N ALA A 653 -17.09 -17.90 -37.99
CA ALA A 653 -16.54 -17.54 -39.31
C ALA A 653 -17.21 -16.29 -39.90
N VAL A 654 -18.54 -16.17 -39.77
CA VAL A 654 -19.28 -14.95 -40.16
C VAL A 654 -18.95 -13.78 -39.26
N ALA A 655 -18.95 -13.94 -37.92
CA ALA A 655 -18.61 -12.90 -36.95
C ALA A 655 -17.19 -12.34 -37.12
N ASP A 656 -16.25 -13.18 -37.55
CA ASP A 656 -14.87 -12.78 -37.80
C ASP A 656 -14.65 -12.31 -39.27
N GLY A 657 -15.68 -12.36 -40.14
CA GLY A 657 -15.62 -11.91 -41.53
C GLY A 657 -14.85 -12.84 -42.45
N ILE A 658 -14.72 -14.12 -42.10
CA ILE A 658 -14.00 -15.14 -42.88
C ILE A 658 -14.87 -15.74 -43.99
N VAL A 659 -16.20 -15.75 -43.79
CA VAL A 659 -17.18 -16.30 -44.77
C VAL A 659 -18.24 -15.23 -45.06
N LYS A 660 -18.51 -14.99 -46.36
CA LYS A 660 -19.68 -14.24 -46.83
C LYS A 660 -20.91 -15.15 -46.78
N VAL A 661 -22.01 -14.72 -46.15
CA VAL A 661 -23.27 -15.44 -46.24
C VAL A 661 -23.71 -15.48 -47.70
N GLN A 662 -23.80 -16.66 -48.30
CA GLN A 662 -24.51 -16.82 -49.55
C GLN A 662 -25.99 -16.58 -49.29
N GLU A 663 -26.59 -15.62 -50.00
CA GLU A 663 -28.05 -15.43 -49.99
C GLU A 663 -28.70 -16.76 -50.37
N ALA A 664 -29.42 -17.34 -49.42
CA ALA A 664 -30.27 -18.47 -49.70
C ALA A 664 -31.41 -17.96 -50.58
N THR A 665 -31.35 -18.25 -51.86
CA THR A 665 -32.43 -18.06 -52.82
C THR A 665 -33.63 -18.89 -52.32
N LEU A 666 -34.68 -18.24 -51.85
CA LEU A 666 -35.94 -18.88 -51.59
C LEU A 666 -36.50 -19.41 -52.94
N CYS A 667 -36.54 -20.75 -53.11
CA CYS A 667 -37.49 -21.40 -53.99
C CYS A 667 -38.68 -21.88 -53.20
#